data_b0f4e34f31fad6c0c9d8c9c646083879
#
_entry.id   b0f4e34f31fad6c0c9d8c9c646083879
#
_cell.length_a   1.000
_cell.length_b   1.000
_cell.length_c   1.000
_cell.angle_alpha   90.00
_cell.angle_beta   90.00
_cell.angle_gamma   90.00
#
_symmetry.space_group_name_H-M   'P 1'
#
loop_
_entity.id
_entity.type
_entity.pdbx_description
1 polymer ?
#
loop_
_entity_poly.entity_id
_entity_poly.type
_entity_poly.pdbx_seq_one_letter_code
_entity_poly.pdbx_strand_id
1 'polypeptide(L)'
;MSLWNRLIQHPGFERVKTLYNEQFPLEVRFVCAEWIEERIKTDLFIDINDPQIEQKAANFLHTLIQQLENEKQKLKRAEELSIKYRLDEAIQTFTQHLYHPFAIYKQIRDAISYEQHFLENFCDNQQINYMDQEAIEIKDKLKALKTQMQSNKEKQTKYKHDIENYKVLEYSETSNKMLQLSNTQEDERRRLAFLEEVRQKKCLLFESISARAIDLYQSFATMIVDIDGVQKTVILKRLGKWQRDQALAGNGAPLNGNTLDEIQTWFEVLGEVIWNTRLCIEATREINSGLPLNMNMGDVIERAYREITTLLQNLIVSGFIVEKQPPQVMKTNTRFAATVRLLTVNLGIQMNNPSVVVSILSESQSQAQQQNHLKPLDEASGEILNNTGNLEMQQSTRHLSCNLRNMQLKKIKRAEKKGTESVMDEKFALLFKSTFQTADIRINVWVMSLPVVVIVHGNQEPQSWATITWDNAFSEISRVPFHVVDKVNWSHMVSALNMKFTCQTGRGLTAENLYYLCEKAFRTTVNFDPNDRPISWSQFCKEPLPERTFTFWDWFYAVMKLTRDQLRGPWTEGLIIGFINKRQAEEKLLQCPPGTFLLRFSDSELGGITIAWVENAPNPQIVMLQPFCSKDFGIRSLGDRIKDLPQCVTLYPDIPKDSAFGNYYSPIETTTNGYVKPILKTTVPDDTNRMLSNPNTPQHSSWQSPDHTRDTSSVQSMVPEYLPSFDEMNDDELMFG
;
A
#
# COMPACT_ATOMS: atom_id res chain seq x y z
N MET A 1 -16.58 -21.24 19.96
CA MET A 1 -15.27 -20.67 20.36
C MET A 1 -15.54 -19.21 20.71
N SER A 2 -15.13 -18.74 21.89
CA SER A 2 -15.36 -17.36 22.32
C SER A 2 -14.67 -16.36 21.39
N LEU A 3 -15.14 -15.10 21.35
CA LEU A 3 -14.51 -14.02 20.60
C LEU A 3 -13.04 -13.87 20.99
N TRP A 4 -12.75 -13.94 22.29
CA TRP A 4 -11.42 -13.88 22.88
C TRP A 4 -10.51 -15.01 22.39
N ASN A 5 -10.98 -16.26 22.37
CA ASN A 5 -10.20 -17.39 21.90
C ASN A 5 -9.84 -17.30 20.41
N ARG A 6 -10.69 -16.66 19.62
CA ARG A 6 -10.42 -16.34 18.21
C ARG A 6 -9.38 -15.22 18.09
N LEU A 7 -9.48 -14.23 18.98
CA LEU A 7 -8.65 -13.03 18.97
C LEU A 7 -7.20 -13.34 19.37
N ILE A 8 -6.96 -14.12 20.44
CA ILE A 8 -5.60 -14.46 20.89
C ILE A 8 -4.84 -15.35 19.91
N GLN A 9 -5.55 -16.12 19.08
CA GLN A 9 -4.96 -16.92 18.01
C GLN A 9 -4.70 -16.10 16.74
N HIS A 10 -5.17 -14.85 16.72
CA HIS A 10 -5.05 -13.98 15.55
C HIS A 10 -3.68 -13.33 15.46
N PRO A 11 -2.97 -13.35 14.28
CA PRO A 11 -1.64 -12.75 14.12
C PRO A 11 -1.58 -11.26 14.46
N GLY A 12 -2.70 -10.55 14.29
CA GLY A 12 -2.83 -9.13 14.60
C GLY A 12 -3.17 -8.82 16.05
N PHE A 13 -3.13 -9.80 16.97
CA PHE A 13 -3.49 -9.62 18.38
C PHE A 13 -2.69 -8.51 19.09
N GLU A 14 -1.42 -8.34 18.73
CA GLU A 14 -0.58 -7.26 19.28
C GLU A 14 -1.17 -5.85 19.05
N ARG A 15 -1.91 -5.65 17.95
CA ARG A 15 -2.59 -4.38 17.67
C ARG A 15 -3.80 -4.16 18.58
N VAL A 16 -4.47 -5.22 18.96
CA VAL A 16 -5.65 -5.18 19.82
C VAL A 16 -5.24 -4.97 21.29
N LYS A 17 -4.04 -5.41 21.69
CA LYS A 17 -3.50 -5.17 23.04
C LYS A 17 -3.44 -3.69 23.42
N THR A 18 -3.32 -2.79 22.46
CA THR A 18 -3.27 -1.33 22.71
C THR A 18 -4.60 -0.74 23.19
N LEU A 19 -5.72 -1.48 23.08
CA LEU A 19 -7.03 -1.08 23.60
C LEU A 19 -7.11 -1.18 25.12
N TYR A 20 -6.28 -2.06 25.71
CA TYR A 20 -6.29 -2.34 27.13
C TYR A 20 -5.34 -1.40 27.86
N ASN A 21 -5.87 -0.77 28.89
CA ASN A 21 -5.16 0.22 29.69
C ASN A 21 -5.39 -0.02 31.18
N GLU A 22 -5.00 0.92 32.05
CA GLU A 22 -5.20 0.82 33.49
C GLU A 22 -6.68 0.78 33.92
N GLN A 23 -7.59 1.34 33.11
CA GLN A 23 -9.04 1.33 33.40
C GLN A 23 -9.73 0.02 32.97
N PHE A 24 -9.21 -0.65 31.93
CA PHE A 24 -9.66 -1.98 31.50
C PHE A 24 -8.45 -2.83 31.13
N PRO A 25 -7.82 -3.48 32.13
CA PRO A 25 -6.61 -4.27 31.90
C PRO A 25 -6.83 -5.52 31.08
N LEU A 26 -5.81 -5.93 30.35
CA LEU A 26 -5.79 -7.14 29.52
C LEU A 26 -6.11 -8.39 30.34
N GLU A 27 -5.63 -8.46 31.59
CA GLU A 27 -5.83 -9.58 32.51
C GLU A 27 -7.31 -9.75 32.88
N VAL A 28 -8.06 -8.64 33.04
CA VAL A 28 -9.52 -8.68 33.24
C VAL A 28 -10.24 -9.29 32.03
N ARG A 29 -9.85 -8.82 30.84
CA ARG A 29 -10.39 -9.36 29.58
C ARG A 29 -10.10 -10.84 29.41
N PHE A 30 -8.87 -11.26 29.74
CA PHE A 30 -8.45 -12.66 29.67
C PHE A 30 -9.24 -13.55 30.63
N VAL A 31 -9.32 -13.18 31.92
CA VAL A 31 -9.91 -14.00 32.97
C VAL A 31 -11.43 -14.07 32.86
N CYS A 32 -12.08 -12.97 32.46
CA CYS A 32 -13.56 -12.89 32.36
C CYS A 32 -14.05 -12.92 30.90
N ALA A 33 -13.29 -13.47 29.96
CA ALA A 33 -13.56 -13.40 28.54
C ALA A 33 -15.00 -13.84 28.16
N GLU A 34 -15.36 -15.06 28.48
CA GLU A 34 -16.67 -15.62 28.12
C GLU A 34 -17.83 -14.92 28.87
N TRP A 35 -17.60 -14.56 30.13
CA TRP A 35 -18.59 -13.86 30.92
C TRP A 35 -18.90 -12.45 30.38
N ILE A 36 -17.86 -11.69 29.97
CA ILE A 36 -18.02 -10.36 29.39
C ILE A 36 -18.74 -10.46 28.05
N GLU A 37 -18.31 -11.39 27.18
CA GLU A 37 -18.90 -11.58 25.86
C GLU A 37 -20.39 -11.94 25.92
N GLU A 38 -20.78 -12.80 26.84
CA GLU A 38 -22.17 -13.21 27.00
C GLU A 38 -23.07 -12.03 27.44
N ARG A 39 -22.57 -11.20 28.33
CA ARG A 39 -23.31 -10.05 28.87
C ARG A 39 -23.39 -8.87 27.90
N ILE A 40 -22.33 -8.60 27.15
CA ILE A 40 -22.30 -7.48 26.20
C ILE A 40 -23.03 -7.83 24.90
N LYS A 41 -23.13 -9.10 24.49
CA LYS A 41 -23.88 -9.50 23.28
C LYS A 41 -25.31 -8.95 23.22
N THR A 42 -25.99 -8.88 24.36
CA THR A 42 -27.32 -8.32 24.45
C THR A 42 -27.36 -6.80 24.41
N ASP A 43 -26.25 -6.16 24.75
CA ASP A 43 -26.16 -4.72 24.98
C ASP A 43 -25.46 -3.93 23.85
N LEU A 44 -24.92 -4.62 22.84
CA LEU A 44 -24.25 -3.96 21.68
C LEU A 44 -25.18 -3.05 20.87
N PHE A 45 -26.50 -3.30 20.93
CA PHE A 45 -27.54 -2.59 20.18
C PHE A 45 -28.36 -1.63 21.05
N ILE A 46 -28.00 -1.41 22.33
CA ILE A 46 -28.71 -0.49 23.20
C ILE A 46 -28.35 0.95 22.84
N ASP A 47 -29.39 1.77 22.67
CA ASP A 47 -29.26 3.21 22.46
C ASP A 47 -28.50 3.86 23.64
N ILE A 48 -27.46 4.60 23.33
CA ILE A 48 -26.63 5.32 24.32
C ILE A 48 -27.47 6.34 25.11
N ASN A 49 -28.62 6.73 24.57
CA ASN A 49 -29.55 7.69 25.15
C ASN A 49 -30.68 7.03 26.01
N ASP A 50 -30.60 5.72 26.27
CA ASP A 50 -31.54 5.03 27.15
C ASP A 50 -31.45 5.62 28.59
N PRO A 51 -32.48 6.22 29.14
CA PRO A 51 -32.44 6.80 30.49
C PRO A 51 -32.11 5.77 31.59
N GLN A 52 -32.12 4.49 31.30
CA GLN A 52 -31.74 3.40 32.22
C GLN A 52 -30.28 2.94 32.04
N ILE A 53 -29.51 3.57 31.15
CA ILE A 53 -28.18 3.08 30.80
C ILE A 53 -27.22 3.15 31.99
N GLU A 54 -27.27 4.20 32.79
CA GLU A 54 -26.46 4.33 34.01
C GLU A 54 -26.75 3.21 35.01
N GLN A 55 -28.01 2.81 35.17
CA GLN A 55 -28.40 1.72 36.07
C GLN A 55 -27.96 0.36 35.53
N LYS A 56 -28.03 0.16 34.22
CA LYS A 56 -27.49 -1.02 33.54
C LYS A 56 -25.98 -1.12 33.69
N ALA A 57 -25.28 0.01 33.46
CA ALA A 57 -23.83 0.11 33.64
C ALA A 57 -23.39 -0.18 35.09
N ALA A 58 -24.13 0.33 36.09
CA ALA A 58 -23.88 0.06 37.50
C ALA A 58 -24.06 -1.42 37.84
N ASN A 59 -25.15 -2.03 37.37
CA ASN A 59 -25.42 -3.47 37.58
C ASN A 59 -24.36 -4.34 36.90
N PHE A 60 -23.95 -3.99 35.65
CA PHE A 60 -22.89 -4.70 34.95
C PHE A 60 -21.56 -4.61 35.71
N LEU A 61 -21.16 -3.41 36.14
CA LEU A 61 -19.88 -3.20 36.83
C LEU A 61 -19.89 -3.91 38.21
N HIS A 62 -20.99 -3.87 38.93
CA HIS A 62 -21.12 -4.58 40.21
C HIS A 62 -21.00 -6.10 40.05
N THR A 63 -21.65 -6.67 39.04
CA THR A 63 -21.56 -8.12 38.75
C THR A 63 -20.19 -8.50 38.19
N LEU A 64 -19.51 -7.62 37.43
CA LEU A 64 -18.14 -7.84 36.98
C LEU A 64 -17.16 -7.93 38.15
N ILE A 65 -17.27 -7.01 39.13
CA ILE A 65 -16.44 -7.03 40.33
C ILE A 65 -16.63 -8.36 41.08
N GLN A 66 -17.86 -8.83 41.27
CA GLN A 66 -18.14 -10.13 41.91
C GLN A 66 -17.52 -11.30 41.13
N GLN A 67 -17.60 -11.26 39.79
CA GLN A 67 -17.00 -12.28 38.95
C GLN A 67 -15.46 -12.27 39.05
N LEU A 68 -14.84 -11.10 39.07
CA LEU A 68 -13.39 -10.96 39.23
C LEU A 68 -12.91 -11.51 40.58
N GLU A 69 -13.66 -11.26 41.68
CA GLU A 69 -13.34 -11.84 42.98
C GLU A 69 -13.42 -13.35 42.99
N ASN A 70 -14.46 -13.93 42.32
CA ASN A 70 -14.59 -15.35 42.17
C ASN A 70 -13.44 -15.98 41.36
N GLU A 71 -13.07 -15.37 40.25
CA GLU A 71 -11.96 -15.85 39.42
C GLU A 71 -10.63 -15.74 40.17
N LYS A 72 -10.40 -14.63 40.88
CA LYS A 72 -9.20 -14.44 41.75
C LYS A 72 -9.00 -15.54 42.78
N GLN A 73 -10.12 -16.06 43.37
CA GLN A 73 -10.05 -17.16 44.34
C GLN A 73 -9.64 -18.51 43.72
N LYS A 74 -9.85 -18.68 42.42
CA LYS A 74 -9.45 -19.88 41.68
C LYS A 74 -7.95 -19.93 41.39
N LEU A 75 -7.29 -18.75 41.36
CA LEU A 75 -5.84 -18.62 41.07
C LEU A 75 -5.02 -19.00 42.32
N LYS A 76 -4.45 -20.21 42.33
CA LYS A 76 -3.71 -20.76 43.47
C LYS A 76 -2.21 -20.96 43.24
N ARG A 77 -1.72 -20.83 42.00
CA ARG A 77 -0.34 -21.10 41.64
C ARG A 77 0.55 -19.86 41.84
N ALA A 78 1.83 -20.09 42.18
CA ALA A 78 2.79 -19.00 42.36
C ALA A 78 3.04 -18.18 41.09
N GLU A 79 2.94 -18.79 39.93
CA GLU A 79 3.04 -18.15 38.61
C GLU A 79 1.89 -17.19 38.29
N GLU A 80 0.75 -17.35 38.98
CA GLU A 80 -0.48 -16.57 38.78
C GLU A 80 -0.55 -15.32 39.69
N LEU A 81 0.47 -15.09 40.56
CA LEU A 81 0.49 -13.97 41.50
C LEU A 81 0.45 -12.59 40.80
N SER A 82 1.11 -12.46 39.67
CA SER A 82 1.11 -11.21 38.90
C SER A 82 -0.28 -10.89 38.33
N ILE A 83 -0.99 -11.90 37.82
CA ILE A 83 -2.37 -11.76 37.34
C ILE A 83 -3.28 -11.39 38.53
N LYS A 84 -3.14 -12.07 39.65
CA LYS A 84 -3.91 -11.79 40.87
C LYS A 84 -3.75 -10.34 41.35
N TYR A 85 -2.52 -9.81 41.33
CA TYR A 85 -2.24 -8.41 41.67
C TYR A 85 -2.94 -7.44 40.70
N ARG A 86 -2.87 -7.69 39.38
CA ARG A 86 -3.56 -6.88 38.38
C ARG A 86 -5.09 -6.93 38.50
N LEU A 87 -5.64 -8.08 38.88
CA LEU A 87 -7.08 -8.18 39.16
C LEU A 87 -7.47 -7.38 40.42
N ASP A 88 -6.64 -7.36 41.46
CA ASP A 88 -6.87 -6.53 42.66
C ASP A 88 -6.87 -5.02 42.32
N GLU A 89 -5.92 -4.56 41.51
CA GLU A 89 -5.89 -3.19 41.01
C GLU A 89 -7.16 -2.85 40.20
N ALA A 90 -7.56 -3.74 39.32
CA ALA A 90 -8.78 -3.57 38.51
C ALA A 90 -10.05 -3.53 39.36
N ILE A 91 -10.21 -4.40 40.35
CA ILE A 91 -11.32 -4.42 41.29
C ILE A 91 -11.37 -3.08 42.06
N GLN A 92 -10.24 -2.59 42.52
CA GLN A 92 -10.16 -1.29 43.20
C GLN A 92 -10.57 -0.13 42.29
N THR A 93 -10.08 -0.13 41.06
CA THR A 93 -10.45 0.88 40.05
C THR A 93 -11.93 0.85 39.73
N PHE A 94 -12.51 -0.34 39.48
CA PHE A 94 -13.94 -0.48 39.18
C PHE A 94 -14.82 -0.08 40.37
N THR A 95 -14.40 -0.38 41.60
CA THR A 95 -15.11 0.04 42.82
C THR A 95 -15.14 1.55 42.95
N GLN A 96 -14.07 2.25 42.64
CA GLN A 96 -14.04 3.72 42.63
C GLN A 96 -14.97 4.33 41.59
N HIS A 97 -15.17 3.65 40.44
CA HIS A 97 -16.01 4.12 39.36
C HIS A 97 -17.50 3.73 39.49
N LEU A 98 -17.90 3.09 40.57
CA LEU A 98 -19.34 2.76 40.82
C LEU A 98 -20.23 4.01 40.93
N TYR A 99 -19.67 5.20 41.22
CA TYR A 99 -20.39 6.47 41.22
C TYR A 99 -20.60 7.06 39.81
N HIS A 100 -19.79 6.62 38.82
CA HIS A 100 -19.91 7.00 37.42
C HIS A 100 -19.64 5.78 36.53
N PRO A 101 -20.49 4.74 36.58
CA PRO A 101 -20.23 3.43 36.00
C PRO A 101 -20.25 3.45 34.47
N PHE A 102 -20.92 4.40 33.87
CA PHE A 102 -21.10 4.48 32.42
C PHE A 102 -19.78 4.61 31.66
N ALA A 103 -18.80 5.33 32.17
CA ALA A 103 -17.51 5.52 31.50
C ALA A 103 -16.76 4.18 31.30
N ILE A 104 -16.66 3.37 32.35
CA ILE A 104 -16.01 2.04 32.28
C ILE A 104 -16.84 1.07 31.45
N TYR A 105 -18.16 1.06 31.65
CA TYR A 105 -19.05 0.21 30.85
C TYR A 105 -18.92 0.50 29.34
N LYS A 106 -18.90 1.80 28.96
CA LYS A 106 -18.70 2.24 27.58
C LYS A 106 -17.36 1.77 27.03
N GLN A 107 -16.29 1.94 27.80
CA GLN A 107 -14.95 1.52 27.39
C GLN A 107 -14.88 0.00 27.15
N ILE A 108 -15.44 -0.82 28.03
CA ILE A 108 -15.48 -2.27 27.87
C ILE A 108 -16.30 -2.64 26.63
N ARG A 109 -17.45 -2.02 26.43
CA ARG A 109 -18.31 -2.25 25.26
C ARG A 109 -17.61 -1.85 23.96
N ASP A 110 -16.99 -0.69 23.93
CA ASP A 110 -16.29 -0.18 22.74
C ASP A 110 -15.08 -1.07 22.41
N ALA A 111 -14.37 -1.60 23.42
CA ALA A 111 -13.31 -2.57 23.23
C ALA A 111 -13.83 -3.88 22.61
N ILE A 112 -14.93 -4.45 23.13
CA ILE A 112 -15.53 -5.68 22.58
C ILE A 112 -16.08 -5.45 21.17
N SER A 113 -16.71 -4.31 20.91
CA SER A 113 -17.20 -3.93 19.58
C SER A 113 -16.03 -3.80 18.58
N TYR A 114 -14.92 -3.21 19.00
CA TYR A 114 -13.72 -3.13 18.16
C TYR A 114 -13.12 -4.52 17.90
N GLU A 115 -13.02 -5.39 18.93
CA GLU A 115 -12.57 -6.78 18.77
C GLU A 115 -13.42 -7.54 17.75
N GLN A 116 -14.75 -7.40 17.85
CA GLN A 116 -15.68 -8.04 16.94
C GLN A 116 -15.51 -7.50 15.51
N HIS A 117 -15.48 -6.18 15.36
CA HIS A 117 -15.26 -5.52 14.08
C HIS A 117 -13.86 -5.83 13.48
N PHE A 118 -12.84 -5.92 14.35
CA PHE A 118 -11.51 -6.37 13.97
C PHE A 118 -11.54 -7.79 13.40
N LEU A 119 -12.22 -8.73 14.05
CA LEU A 119 -12.35 -10.09 13.54
C LEU A 119 -13.28 -10.21 12.33
N GLU A 120 -14.32 -9.38 12.21
CA GLU A 120 -15.23 -9.33 11.06
C GLU A 120 -14.59 -8.74 9.82
N ASN A 121 -13.85 -7.65 9.97
CA ASN A 121 -13.08 -7.03 8.86
C ASN A 121 -11.87 -7.86 8.46
N PHE A 122 -11.38 -8.74 9.33
CA PHE A 122 -10.36 -9.72 9.03
C PHE A 122 -10.94 -11.09 8.64
N CYS A 123 -12.23 -11.18 8.30
CA CYS A 123 -12.81 -12.37 7.64
C CYS A 123 -12.28 -12.61 6.21
N ASP A 124 -11.40 -11.78 5.70
CA ASP A 124 -10.36 -12.18 4.73
C ASP A 124 -9.31 -13.14 5.35
N ASN A 125 -9.58 -13.67 6.54
CA ASN A 125 -8.72 -14.58 7.32
C ASN A 125 -8.39 -15.91 6.62
N GLN A 126 -9.13 -16.31 5.61
CA GLN A 126 -8.67 -17.42 4.76
C GLN A 126 -7.44 -16.98 3.94
N GLN A 127 -7.36 -15.73 3.50
CA GLN A 127 -6.21 -15.23 2.74
C GLN A 127 -4.98 -15.00 3.64
N ILE A 128 -5.16 -14.53 4.88
CA ILE A 128 -4.04 -14.31 5.83
C ILE A 128 -3.50 -15.64 6.34
N ASN A 129 -4.33 -16.61 6.73
CA ASN A 129 -3.89 -17.96 7.07
C ASN A 129 -3.25 -18.69 5.88
N TYR A 130 -3.77 -18.48 4.67
CA TYR A 130 -3.17 -19.04 3.45
C TYR A 130 -1.81 -18.41 3.14
N MET A 131 -1.62 -17.13 3.47
CA MET A 131 -0.35 -16.43 3.23
C MET A 131 0.74 -16.79 4.23
N ASP A 132 0.39 -16.95 5.50
CA ASP A 132 1.33 -17.43 6.49
C ASP A 132 1.73 -18.89 6.21
N GLN A 133 0.78 -19.72 5.76
CA GLN A 133 1.07 -21.09 5.32
C GLN A 133 2.00 -21.12 4.11
N GLU A 134 1.75 -20.27 3.10
CA GLU A 134 2.63 -20.17 1.93
C GLU A 134 4.05 -19.69 2.30
N ALA A 135 4.18 -18.76 3.25
CA ALA A 135 5.47 -18.29 3.76
C ALA A 135 6.23 -19.41 4.47
N ILE A 136 5.54 -20.25 5.26
CA ILE A 136 6.11 -21.42 5.91
C ILE A 136 6.58 -22.43 4.86
N GLU A 137 5.75 -22.73 3.85
CA GLU A 137 6.11 -23.63 2.76
C GLU A 137 7.36 -23.16 1.98
N ILE A 138 7.46 -21.85 1.72
CA ILE A 138 8.64 -21.26 1.07
C ILE A 138 9.88 -21.47 1.95
N LYS A 139 9.80 -21.19 3.26
CA LYS A 139 10.92 -21.36 4.21
C LYS A 139 11.38 -22.83 4.28
N ASP A 140 10.45 -23.76 4.31
CA ASP A 140 10.76 -25.20 4.32
C ASP A 140 11.42 -25.66 3.02
N LYS A 141 10.91 -25.21 1.87
CA LYS A 141 11.53 -25.49 0.57
C LYS A 141 12.91 -24.89 0.45
N LEU A 142 13.14 -23.67 0.91
CA LEU A 142 14.47 -23.04 0.93
C LEU A 142 15.45 -23.79 1.83
N LYS A 143 14.99 -24.31 2.97
CA LYS A 143 15.81 -25.15 3.86
C LYS A 143 16.18 -26.48 3.18
N ALA A 144 15.22 -27.10 2.49
CA ALA A 144 15.46 -28.32 1.72
C ALA A 144 16.50 -28.10 0.60
N LEU A 145 16.40 -26.97 -0.14
CA LEU A 145 17.37 -26.59 -1.18
C LEU A 145 18.79 -26.39 -0.59
N LYS A 146 18.91 -25.76 0.57
CA LYS A 146 20.24 -25.65 1.25
C LYS A 146 20.82 -27.01 1.60
N THR A 147 20.00 -27.94 2.08
CA THR A 147 20.44 -29.31 2.40
C THR A 147 20.87 -30.06 1.14
N GLN A 148 20.10 -29.94 0.06
CA GLN A 148 20.42 -30.56 -1.23
C GLN A 148 21.71 -29.99 -1.84
N MET A 149 21.90 -28.66 -1.77
CA MET A 149 23.13 -28.00 -2.18
C MET A 149 24.36 -28.56 -1.44
N GLN A 150 24.28 -28.74 -0.13
CA GLN A 150 25.36 -29.31 0.67
C GLN A 150 25.63 -30.75 0.28
N SER A 151 24.60 -31.57 0.07
CA SER A 151 24.73 -32.96 -0.42
C SER A 151 25.41 -33.02 -1.77
N ASN A 152 25.05 -32.12 -2.71
CA ASN A 152 25.69 -32.04 -4.03
C ASN A 152 27.18 -31.69 -3.93
N LYS A 153 27.54 -30.78 -3.03
CA LYS A 153 28.95 -30.44 -2.77
C LYS A 153 29.75 -31.61 -2.22
N GLU A 154 29.18 -32.42 -1.33
CA GLU A 154 29.81 -33.64 -0.81
C GLU A 154 29.98 -34.70 -1.89
N LYS A 155 28.95 -34.92 -2.75
CA LYS A 155 29.03 -35.80 -3.91
C LYS A 155 30.15 -35.37 -4.87
N GLN A 156 30.20 -34.06 -5.16
CA GLN A 156 31.24 -33.48 -6.02
C GLN A 156 32.64 -33.67 -5.43
N THR A 157 32.83 -33.50 -4.14
CA THR A 157 34.13 -33.72 -3.45
C THR A 157 34.58 -35.19 -3.62
N LYS A 158 33.67 -36.14 -3.42
CA LYS A 158 33.98 -37.57 -3.60
C LYS A 158 34.32 -37.86 -5.07
N TYR A 159 33.56 -37.29 -6.00
CA TYR A 159 33.81 -37.42 -7.44
C TYR A 159 35.19 -36.88 -7.84
N LYS A 160 35.57 -35.72 -7.33
CA LYS A 160 36.89 -35.10 -7.55
C LYS A 160 38.02 -36.00 -7.04
N HIS A 161 37.85 -36.53 -5.83
CA HIS A 161 38.86 -37.43 -5.24
C HIS A 161 39.07 -38.69 -6.09
N ASP A 162 38.05 -39.33 -6.60
CA ASP A 162 38.16 -40.51 -7.48
C ASP A 162 38.90 -40.18 -8.77
N ILE A 163 38.66 -38.98 -9.34
CA ILE A 163 39.38 -38.53 -10.54
C ILE A 163 40.85 -38.25 -10.26
N GLU A 164 41.18 -37.71 -9.12
CA GLU A 164 42.57 -37.50 -8.68
C GLU A 164 43.30 -38.86 -8.57
N ASN A 165 42.64 -39.83 -7.95
CA ASN A 165 43.15 -41.20 -7.87
C ASN A 165 43.35 -41.87 -9.25
N TYR A 166 42.38 -41.64 -10.17
CA TYR A 166 42.48 -42.12 -11.54
C TYR A 166 43.70 -41.54 -12.28
N LYS A 167 43.93 -40.22 -12.14
CA LYS A 167 45.10 -39.56 -12.72
C LYS A 167 46.42 -40.07 -12.16
N VAL A 168 46.48 -40.39 -10.87
CA VAL A 168 47.65 -41.01 -10.24
C VAL A 168 47.94 -42.40 -10.83
N LEU A 169 46.89 -43.24 -11.04
CA LEU A 169 47.06 -44.54 -11.70
C LEU A 169 47.46 -44.38 -13.16
N GLU A 170 46.92 -43.42 -13.89
CA GLU A 170 47.31 -43.12 -15.27
C GLU A 170 48.77 -42.66 -15.40
N TYR A 171 49.23 -41.80 -14.49
CA TYR A 171 50.63 -41.41 -14.39
C TYR A 171 51.52 -42.61 -14.11
N SER A 172 51.14 -43.48 -13.16
CA SER A 172 51.85 -44.69 -12.81
C SER A 172 51.94 -45.66 -14.00
N GLU A 173 50.86 -45.87 -14.73
CA GLU A 173 50.83 -46.66 -15.95
C GLU A 173 51.78 -46.11 -17.03
N THR A 174 51.75 -44.81 -17.24
CA THR A 174 52.54 -44.14 -18.30
C THR A 174 54.01 -44.14 -17.92
N SER A 175 54.38 -43.86 -16.67
CA SER A 175 55.74 -43.87 -16.19
C SER A 175 56.36 -45.25 -16.28
N ASN A 176 55.62 -46.31 -15.93
CA ASN A 176 56.11 -47.66 -16.02
C ASN A 176 56.18 -48.17 -17.47
N LYS A 177 55.40 -47.64 -18.41
CA LYS A 177 55.54 -47.91 -19.85
C LYS A 177 56.80 -47.23 -20.43
N MET A 178 57.22 -46.10 -19.94
CA MET A 178 58.40 -45.35 -20.39
C MET A 178 59.72 -45.90 -19.83
N LEU A 179 59.72 -46.63 -18.73
CA LEU A 179 60.89 -47.33 -18.21
C LEU A 179 61.26 -48.46 -19.15
N GLN A 180 62.09 -48.13 -20.19
CA GLN A 180 62.74 -49.10 -21.06
C GLN A 180 64.02 -49.62 -20.39
N LEU A 181 64.16 -50.96 -20.42
CA LEU A 181 65.33 -51.76 -20.02
C LEU A 181 65.28 -52.30 -18.58
N SER A 182 64.56 -53.39 -18.42
CA SER A 182 64.89 -54.41 -17.42
C SER A 182 65.84 -55.40 -18.07
N ASN A 183 66.98 -55.61 -17.45
CA ASN A 183 68.01 -56.53 -17.96
C ASN A 183 67.73 -58.03 -17.64
N THR A 184 66.58 -58.35 -17.01
CA THR A 184 66.21 -59.72 -16.66
C THR A 184 64.75 -60.05 -17.09
N GLN A 185 64.50 -61.27 -17.52
CA GLN A 185 63.18 -61.79 -17.93
C GLN A 185 62.17 -61.77 -16.76
N GLU A 186 62.64 -61.82 -15.52
CA GLU A 186 61.83 -61.84 -14.32
C GLU A 186 61.35 -60.43 -13.93
N ASP A 187 62.17 -59.40 -14.14
CA ASP A 187 61.78 -57.99 -13.94
C ASP A 187 60.72 -57.56 -14.97
N GLU A 188 60.82 -58.05 -16.18
CA GLU A 188 59.78 -57.81 -17.22
C GLU A 188 58.44 -58.45 -16.83
N ARG A 189 58.46 -59.71 -16.29
CA ARG A 189 57.21 -60.35 -15.80
C ARG A 189 56.59 -59.57 -14.63
N ARG A 190 57.38 -59.09 -13.67
CA ARG A 190 56.90 -58.28 -12.53
C ARG A 190 56.32 -56.98 -13.02
N ARG A 191 56.93 -56.30 -13.97
CA ARG A 191 56.47 -55.09 -14.60
C ARG A 191 55.12 -55.30 -15.34
N LEU A 192 55.00 -56.35 -16.12
CA LEU A 192 53.77 -56.69 -16.82
C LEU A 192 52.63 -57.02 -15.85
N ALA A 193 52.91 -57.78 -14.77
CA ALA A 193 51.93 -58.06 -13.73
C ALA A 193 51.47 -56.77 -13.00
N PHE A 194 52.39 -55.87 -12.68
CA PHE A 194 52.05 -54.56 -12.11
C PHE A 194 51.23 -53.71 -13.06
N LEU A 195 51.59 -53.63 -14.32
CA LEU A 195 50.80 -52.88 -15.33
C LEU A 195 49.37 -53.41 -15.50
N GLU A 196 49.21 -54.76 -15.43
CA GLU A 196 47.91 -55.38 -15.50
C GLU A 196 47.09 -55.10 -14.22
N GLU A 197 47.67 -55.12 -13.04
CA GLU A 197 47.04 -54.74 -11.79
C GLU A 197 46.59 -53.26 -11.84
N VAL A 198 47.45 -52.33 -12.31
CA VAL A 198 47.14 -50.92 -12.45
C VAL A 198 46.00 -50.73 -13.45
N ARG A 199 45.97 -51.45 -14.56
CA ARG A 199 44.88 -51.40 -15.56
C ARG A 199 43.58 -51.87 -14.98
N GLN A 200 43.55 -52.98 -14.24
CA GLN A 200 42.33 -53.46 -13.58
C GLN A 200 41.79 -52.48 -12.59
N LYS A 201 42.65 -51.93 -11.72
CA LYS A 201 42.25 -50.86 -10.77
C LYS A 201 41.75 -49.62 -11.47
N LYS A 202 42.39 -49.20 -12.56
CA LYS A 202 41.98 -48.06 -13.38
C LYS A 202 40.60 -48.27 -14.03
N CYS A 203 40.32 -49.49 -14.53
CA CYS A 203 39.04 -49.85 -15.12
C CYS A 203 37.90 -49.78 -14.09
N LEU A 204 38.07 -50.42 -12.93
CA LEU A 204 37.10 -50.41 -11.83
C LEU A 204 36.84 -48.98 -11.30
N LEU A 205 37.90 -48.19 -11.21
CA LEU A 205 37.79 -46.80 -10.75
C LEU A 205 37.07 -45.95 -11.82
N PHE A 206 37.29 -46.16 -13.10
CA PHE A 206 36.59 -45.48 -14.20
C PHE A 206 35.11 -45.82 -14.23
N GLU A 207 34.70 -47.07 -13.98
CA GLU A 207 33.29 -47.43 -13.79
C GLU A 207 32.66 -46.72 -12.59
N SER A 208 33.34 -46.64 -11.47
CA SER A 208 32.92 -45.90 -10.28
C SER A 208 32.74 -44.38 -10.57
N ILE A 209 33.74 -43.78 -11.25
CA ILE A 209 33.69 -42.38 -11.68
C ILE A 209 32.46 -42.11 -12.58
N SER A 210 32.21 -42.99 -13.55
CA SER A 210 31.08 -42.88 -14.48
C SER A 210 29.74 -42.96 -13.75
N ALA A 211 29.58 -43.88 -12.80
CA ALA A 211 28.37 -44.01 -11.99
C ALA A 211 28.12 -42.77 -11.11
N ARG A 212 29.18 -42.24 -10.46
CA ARG A 212 29.11 -41.05 -9.66
C ARG A 212 28.82 -39.80 -10.48
N ALA A 213 29.36 -39.70 -11.69
CA ALA A 213 29.04 -38.60 -12.60
C ALA A 213 27.55 -38.58 -12.95
N ILE A 214 26.97 -39.75 -13.27
CA ILE A 214 25.52 -39.85 -13.56
C ILE A 214 24.69 -39.42 -12.35
N ASP A 215 24.99 -39.93 -11.14
CA ASP A 215 24.27 -39.54 -9.90
C ASP A 215 24.36 -38.04 -9.64
N LEU A 216 25.57 -37.47 -9.76
CA LEU A 216 25.79 -36.05 -9.56
C LEU A 216 25.01 -35.18 -10.57
N TYR A 217 25.01 -35.55 -11.85
CA TYR A 217 24.28 -34.80 -12.89
C TYR A 217 22.77 -34.89 -12.74
N GLN A 218 22.25 -36.05 -12.36
CA GLN A 218 20.82 -36.19 -12.01
C GLN A 218 20.45 -35.31 -10.82
N SER A 219 21.33 -35.28 -9.81
CA SER A 219 21.14 -34.44 -8.62
C SER A 219 21.16 -32.95 -8.95
N PHE A 220 22.03 -32.50 -9.88
CA PHE A 220 22.00 -31.12 -10.38
C PHE A 220 20.72 -30.80 -11.15
N ALA A 221 20.29 -31.69 -12.04
CA ALA A 221 19.05 -31.49 -12.81
C ALA A 221 17.82 -31.36 -11.90
N THR A 222 17.69 -32.25 -10.89
CA THR A 222 16.61 -32.17 -9.90
C THR A 222 16.67 -30.87 -9.14
N MET A 223 17.85 -30.47 -8.66
CA MET A 223 18.01 -29.24 -7.91
C MET A 223 17.66 -28.00 -8.74
N ILE A 224 18.01 -27.94 -10.01
CA ILE A 224 17.66 -26.82 -10.92
C ILE A 224 16.14 -26.68 -11.04
N VAL A 225 15.42 -27.81 -11.20
CA VAL A 225 13.95 -27.83 -11.28
C VAL A 225 13.32 -27.34 -9.96
N ASP A 226 13.85 -27.81 -8.81
CA ASP A 226 13.35 -27.41 -7.49
C ASP A 226 13.58 -25.91 -7.24
N ILE A 227 14.75 -25.39 -7.61
CA ILE A 227 15.08 -23.95 -7.53
C ILE A 227 14.11 -23.14 -8.40
N ASP A 228 13.89 -23.53 -9.65
CA ASP A 228 12.99 -22.84 -10.58
C ASP A 228 11.57 -22.76 -10.01
N GLY A 229 11.06 -23.86 -9.43
CA GLY A 229 9.76 -23.92 -8.79
C GLY A 229 9.61 -22.96 -7.61
N VAL A 230 10.60 -22.90 -6.72
CA VAL A 230 10.60 -21.99 -5.57
C VAL A 230 10.75 -20.54 -6.03
N GLN A 231 11.69 -20.28 -6.96
CA GLN A 231 11.92 -18.94 -7.50
C GLN A 231 10.66 -18.36 -8.16
N LYS A 232 9.95 -19.14 -8.97
CA LYS A 232 8.66 -18.72 -9.56
C LYS A 232 7.63 -18.39 -8.51
N THR A 233 7.52 -19.18 -7.45
CA THR A 233 6.59 -18.89 -6.35
C THR A 233 6.93 -17.58 -5.66
N VAL A 234 8.20 -17.34 -5.33
CA VAL A 234 8.65 -16.11 -4.66
C VAL A 234 8.44 -14.89 -5.53
N ILE A 235 8.81 -14.97 -6.83
CA ILE A 235 8.71 -13.82 -7.75
C ILE A 235 7.25 -13.53 -8.13
N LEU A 236 6.53 -14.53 -8.67
CA LEU A 236 5.23 -14.30 -9.28
C LEU A 236 4.14 -14.10 -8.22
N LYS A 237 4.17 -14.85 -7.12
CA LYS A 237 3.13 -14.75 -6.11
C LYS A 237 3.44 -13.69 -5.04
N ARG A 238 4.60 -13.77 -4.41
CA ARG A 238 4.91 -12.92 -3.24
C ARG A 238 5.37 -11.53 -3.63
N LEU A 239 6.36 -11.41 -4.49
CA LEU A 239 6.82 -10.11 -4.99
C LEU A 239 5.74 -9.45 -5.85
N GLY A 240 5.07 -10.21 -6.72
CA GLY A 240 3.96 -9.69 -7.52
C GLY A 240 2.82 -9.16 -6.66
N LYS A 241 2.45 -9.85 -5.56
CA LYS A 241 1.47 -9.33 -4.60
C LYS A 241 1.94 -8.04 -3.94
N TRP A 242 3.18 -7.98 -3.47
CA TRP A 242 3.73 -6.76 -2.89
C TRP A 242 3.67 -5.57 -3.87
N GLN A 243 3.99 -5.81 -5.16
CA GLN A 243 3.86 -4.77 -6.20
C GLN A 243 2.40 -4.32 -6.39
N ARG A 244 1.45 -5.25 -6.28
CA ARG A 244 0.01 -4.92 -6.31
C ARG A 244 -0.40 -4.08 -5.11
N ASP A 245 0.04 -4.47 -3.92
CA ASP A 245 -0.24 -3.75 -2.68
C ASP A 245 0.39 -2.34 -2.72
N GLN A 246 1.58 -2.19 -3.33
CA GLN A 246 2.20 -0.90 -3.56
C GLN A 246 1.37 -0.01 -4.50
N ALA A 247 0.77 -0.55 -5.55
CA ALA A 247 -0.13 0.20 -6.43
C ALA A 247 -1.40 0.65 -5.66
N LEU A 248 -1.99 -0.22 -4.84
CA LEU A 248 -3.14 0.12 -3.99
C LEU A 248 -2.77 1.17 -2.93
N ALA A 249 -1.54 1.16 -2.42
CA ALA A 249 -1.05 2.18 -1.49
C ALA A 249 -1.02 3.59 -2.14
N GLY A 250 -0.85 3.70 -3.45
CA GLY A 250 -1.06 4.95 -4.20
C GLY A 250 -2.49 5.50 -4.12
N ASN A 251 -3.47 4.66 -3.76
CA ASN A 251 -4.84 5.05 -3.44
C ASN A 251 -5.12 5.12 -1.93
N GLY A 252 -4.10 4.91 -1.09
CA GLY A 252 -4.20 5.03 0.35
C GLY A 252 -4.39 3.70 1.11
N ALA A 253 -4.21 2.55 0.45
CA ALA A 253 -4.15 1.28 1.16
C ALA A 253 -2.92 1.22 2.09
N PRO A 254 -3.03 0.59 3.26
CA PRO A 254 -1.87 0.39 4.12
C PRO A 254 -0.88 -0.56 3.44
N LEU A 255 0.39 -0.16 3.37
CA LEU A 255 1.48 -1.00 2.88
C LEU A 255 2.33 -1.47 4.07
N ASN A 256 2.40 -2.79 4.28
CA ASN A 256 3.22 -3.34 5.36
C ASN A 256 4.71 -3.33 4.95
N GLY A 257 5.51 -2.52 5.63
CA GLY A 257 6.95 -2.39 5.36
C GLY A 257 7.74 -3.69 5.54
N ASN A 258 7.34 -4.55 6.49
CA ASN A 258 8.06 -5.79 6.80
C ASN A 258 7.95 -6.86 5.71
N THR A 259 6.92 -6.80 4.86
CA THR A 259 6.69 -7.78 3.79
C THR A 259 7.85 -7.80 2.78
N LEU A 260 8.37 -6.64 2.42
CA LEU A 260 9.48 -6.54 1.47
C LEU A 260 10.78 -7.10 2.05
N ASP A 261 11.04 -6.92 3.34
CA ASP A 261 12.23 -7.43 4.02
C ASP A 261 12.18 -8.97 4.15
N GLU A 262 10.99 -9.54 4.35
CA GLU A 262 10.82 -10.98 4.29
C GLU A 262 11.09 -11.54 2.88
N ILE A 263 10.57 -10.89 1.84
CA ILE A 263 10.83 -11.25 0.45
C ILE A 263 12.34 -11.15 0.15
N GLN A 264 13.02 -10.09 0.61
CA GLN A 264 14.47 -9.97 0.46
C GLN A 264 15.21 -11.16 1.08
N THR A 265 14.82 -11.60 2.27
CA THR A 265 15.43 -12.76 2.93
C THR A 265 15.33 -14.01 2.04
N TRP A 266 14.21 -14.22 1.37
CA TRP A 266 14.06 -15.35 0.43
C TRP A 266 14.91 -15.20 -0.84
N PHE A 267 15.02 -13.97 -1.37
CA PHE A 267 15.90 -13.67 -2.49
C PHE A 267 17.37 -13.91 -2.16
N GLU A 268 17.81 -13.55 -0.95
CA GLU A 268 19.17 -13.77 -0.49
C GLU A 268 19.50 -15.26 -0.36
N VAL A 269 18.58 -16.06 0.22
CA VAL A 269 18.73 -17.50 0.34
C VAL A 269 18.75 -18.18 -1.03
N LEU A 270 17.84 -17.82 -1.93
CA LEU A 270 17.82 -18.33 -3.30
C LEU A 270 19.12 -17.97 -4.03
N GLY A 271 19.56 -16.74 -3.92
CA GLY A 271 20.81 -16.27 -4.50
C GLY A 271 22.02 -17.06 -4.02
N GLU A 272 22.13 -17.31 -2.72
CA GLU A 272 23.19 -18.14 -2.12
C GLU A 272 23.16 -19.57 -2.69
N VAL A 273 21.99 -20.19 -2.73
CA VAL A 273 21.81 -21.56 -3.25
C VAL A 273 22.15 -21.66 -4.74
N ILE A 274 21.64 -20.73 -5.56
CA ILE A 274 21.90 -20.71 -7.00
C ILE A 274 23.38 -20.48 -7.27
N TRP A 275 24.00 -19.53 -6.61
CA TRP A 275 25.41 -19.19 -6.78
C TRP A 275 26.32 -20.36 -6.43
N ASN A 276 26.14 -20.98 -5.26
CA ASN A 276 26.94 -22.11 -4.84
C ASN A 276 26.72 -23.34 -5.72
N THR A 277 25.50 -23.58 -6.21
CA THR A 277 25.20 -24.65 -7.16
C THR A 277 25.90 -24.40 -8.50
N ARG A 278 25.89 -23.17 -9.01
CA ARG A 278 26.61 -22.77 -10.22
C ARG A 278 28.11 -23.01 -10.09
N LEU A 279 28.72 -22.61 -8.99
CA LEU A 279 30.14 -22.86 -8.70
C LEU A 279 30.46 -24.36 -8.66
N CYS A 280 29.57 -25.18 -8.05
CA CYS A 280 29.73 -26.61 -7.99
C CYS A 280 29.66 -27.26 -9.40
N ILE A 281 28.72 -26.83 -10.24
CA ILE A 281 28.60 -27.28 -11.65
C ILE A 281 29.83 -26.86 -12.46
N GLU A 282 30.30 -25.61 -12.31
CA GLU A 282 31.48 -25.07 -12.98
C GLU A 282 32.75 -25.84 -12.65
N ALA A 283 33.00 -26.06 -11.36
CA ALA A 283 34.13 -26.87 -10.91
C ALA A 283 34.05 -28.33 -11.41
N THR A 284 32.83 -28.89 -11.50
CA THR A 284 32.64 -30.26 -12.10
C THR A 284 32.96 -30.25 -13.59
N ARG A 285 32.57 -29.19 -14.32
CA ARG A 285 32.88 -29.01 -15.76
C ARG A 285 34.40 -28.94 -16.00
N GLU A 286 35.11 -28.18 -15.17
CA GLU A 286 36.58 -28.07 -15.27
C GLU A 286 37.27 -29.39 -15.01
N ILE A 287 36.84 -30.16 -14.02
CA ILE A 287 37.40 -31.48 -13.69
C ILE A 287 37.21 -32.44 -14.84
N ASN A 288 36.08 -32.40 -15.54
CA ASN A 288 35.74 -33.29 -16.66
C ASN A 288 36.53 -33.02 -17.92
N SER A 289 37.08 -31.81 -18.11
CA SER A 289 37.79 -31.42 -19.34
C SER A 289 39.05 -32.29 -19.64
N GLY A 290 39.55 -33.05 -18.66
CA GLY A 290 40.72 -33.94 -18.79
C GLY A 290 40.41 -35.43 -18.83
N LEU A 291 39.13 -35.84 -18.92
CA LEU A 291 38.74 -37.25 -18.86
C LEU A 291 38.11 -37.70 -20.21
N PRO A 292 38.36 -38.93 -20.65
CA PRO A 292 37.71 -39.52 -21.85
C PRO A 292 36.27 -39.96 -21.53
N LEU A 293 35.45 -39.03 -20.98
CA LEU A 293 34.04 -39.28 -20.73
C LEU A 293 33.24 -39.21 -22.02
N ASN A 294 32.12 -39.99 -22.12
CA ASN A 294 31.23 -39.97 -23.26
C ASN A 294 30.79 -38.54 -23.64
N MET A 295 30.79 -38.21 -24.92
CA MET A 295 30.40 -36.87 -25.44
C MET A 295 29.04 -36.38 -24.91
N ASN A 296 28.08 -37.32 -24.69
CA ASN A 296 26.77 -37.01 -24.13
C ASN A 296 26.83 -36.44 -22.67
N MET A 297 27.83 -36.77 -21.89
CA MET A 297 28.02 -36.27 -20.53
C MET A 297 28.49 -34.81 -20.49
N GLY A 298 29.29 -34.39 -21.48
CA GLY A 298 29.69 -33.00 -21.66
C GLY A 298 28.52 -32.10 -21.94
N ASP A 299 27.61 -32.51 -22.80
CA ASP A 299 26.42 -31.72 -23.14
C ASP A 299 25.44 -31.53 -21.97
N VAL A 300 25.33 -32.55 -21.10
CA VAL A 300 24.45 -32.48 -19.91
C VAL A 300 24.95 -31.43 -18.91
N ILE A 301 26.25 -31.41 -18.59
CA ILE A 301 26.81 -30.46 -17.66
C ILE A 301 26.80 -29.03 -18.21
N GLU A 302 27.04 -28.85 -19.52
CA GLU A 302 26.93 -27.55 -20.19
C GLU A 302 25.49 -27.00 -20.17
N ARG A 303 24.50 -27.89 -20.32
CA ARG A 303 23.07 -27.50 -20.18
C ARG A 303 22.77 -27.07 -18.78
N ALA A 304 23.16 -27.85 -17.76
CA ALA A 304 22.95 -27.53 -16.35
C ALA A 304 23.61 -26.18 -15.98
N TYR A 305 24.82 -25.90 -16.49
CA TYR A 305 25.51 -24.61 -16.29
C TYR A 305 24.76 -23.44 -16.89
N ARG A 306 24.21 -23.58 -18.09
CA ARG A 306 23.39 -22.54 -18.75
C ARG A 306 22.08 -22.30 -18.01
N GLU A 307 21.39 -23.37 -17.61
CA GLU A 307 20.11 -23.28 -16.89
C GLU A 307 20.27 -22.59 -15.53
N ILE A 308 21.26 -22.98 -14.72
CA ILE A 308 21.49 -22.35 -13.41
C ILE A 308 21.93 -20.88 -13.57
N THR A 309 22.71 -20.54 -14.61
CA THR A 309 23.11 -19.17 -14.91
C THR A 309 21.89 -18.34 -15.31
N THR A 310 20.96 -18.90 -16.06
CA THR A 310 19.69 -18.23 -16.42
C THR A 310 18.82 -17.97 -15.19
N LEU A 311 18.73 -18.93 -14.25
CA LEU A 311 18.01 -18.74 -12.99
C LEU A 311 18.63 -17.63 -12.15
N LEU A 312 19.97 -17.53 -12.10
CA LEU A 312 20.66 -16.44 -11.44
C LEU A 312 20.33 -15.07 -12.04
N GLN A 313 20.39 -14.98 -13.37
CA GLN A 313 20.05 -13.75 -14.10
C GLN A 313 18.60 -13.34 -13.86
N ASN A 314 17.66 -14.26 -13.92
CA ASN A 314 16.24 -14.01 -13.69
C ASN A 314 15.99 -13.54 -12.24
N LEU A 315 16.68 -14.13 -11.25
CA LEU A 315 16.57 -13.71 -9.86
C LEU A 315 17.05 -12.27 -9.66
N ILE A 316 18.20 -11.91 -10.22
CA ILE A 316 18.77 -10.56 -10.10
C ILE A 316 17.89 -9.52 -10.81
N VAL A 317 17.45 -9.83 -12.04
CA VAL A 317 16.56 -8.93 -12.81
C VAL A 317 15.24 -8.69 -12.08
N SER A 318 14.61 -9.76 -11.57
CA SER A 318 13.33 -9.64 -10.84
C SER A 318 13.49 -8.97 -9.47
N GLY A 319 14.66 -9.09 -8.86
CA GLY A 319 14.98 -8.48 -7.57
C GLY A 319 15.32 -6.99 -7.62
N PHE A 320 15.44 -6.38 -8.80
CA PHE A 320 15.64 -4.95 -8.95
C PHE A 320 14.28 -4.25 -9.03
N ILE A 321 13.89 -3.54 -7.96
CA ILE A 321 12.55 -3.00 -7.77
C ILE A 321 12.54 -1.51 -7.45
N VAL A 322 11.41 -0.84 -7.69
CA VAL A 322 11.15 0.52 -7.19
C VAL A 322 10.55 0.37 -5.79
N GLU A 323 11.35 0.59 -4.76
CA GLU A 323 10.92 0.52 -3.36
C GLU A 323 10.04 1.72 -2.99
N LYS A 324 10.48 2.92 -3.33
CA LYS A 324 9.71 4.16 -3.14
C LYS A 324 9.36 4.75 -4.48
N GLN A 325 8.07 4.77 -4.79
CA GLN A 325 7.54 5.27 -6.06
C GLN A 325 7.71 6.80 -6.17
N PRO A 326 7.94 7.34 -7.37
CA PRO A 326 7.82 8.77 -7.61
C PRO A 326 6.37 9.23 -7.44
N PRO A 327 6.10 10.55 -7.25
CA PRO A 327 4.76 11.09 -7.29
C PRO A 327 4.06 10.72 -8.61
N GLN A 328 2.87 10.12 -8.51
CA GLN A 328 2.15 9.64 -9.71
C GLN A 328 1.47 10.78 -10.51
N VAL A 329 1.23 11.93 -9.88
CA VAL A 329 0.86 13.16 -10.58
C VAL A 329 2.00 14.15 -10.37
N MET A 330 2.72 14.47 -11.45
CA MET A 330 3.91 15.31 -11.41
C MET A 330 3.71 16.59 -12.22
N LYS A 331 4.20 17.69 -11.67
CA LYS A 331 4.29 18.97 -12.40
C LYS A 331 5.72 19.14 -12.95
N THR A 332 5.84 19.64 -14.18
CA THR A 332 7.15 20.00 -14.74
C THR A 332 7.85 21.04 -13.86
N ASN A 333 9.16 20.98 -13.82
CA ASN A 333 10.03 21.86 -13.03
C ASN A 333 9.91 21.74 -11.50
N THR A 334 9.16 20.75 -10.97
CA THR A 334 9.17 20.45 -9.54
C THR A 334 10.17 19.33 -9.23
N ARG A 335 10.76 19.37 -8.02
CA ARG A 335 11.65 18.31 -7.54
C ARG A 335 10.84 17.10 -7.08
N PHE A 336 11.37 15.93 -7.29
CA PHE A 336 10.77 14.69 -6.82
C PHE A 336 11.85 13.67 -6.45
N ALA A 337 11.44 12.64 -5.71
CA ALA A 337 12.31 11.57 -5.28
C ALA A 337 11.74 10.20 -5.67
N ALA A 338 12.64 9.22 -5.81
CA ALA A 338 12.29 7.81 -5.89
C ALA A 338 13.44 6.97 -5.34
N THR A 339 13.16 5.76 -4.87
CA THR A 339 14.19 4.83 -4.38
C THR A 339 14.05 3.51 -5.12
N VAL A 340 15.16 2.99 -5.63
CA VAL A 340 15.27 1.63 -6.14
C VAL A 340 16.10 0.78 -5.22
N ARG A 341 15.76 -0.51 -5.11
CA ARG A 341 16.42 -1.48 -4.23
C ARG A 341 16.68 -2.77 -5.00
N LEU A 342 17.84 -3.39 -4.74
CA LEU A 342 18.13 -4.74 -5.20
C LEU A 342 17.95 -5.72 -4.04
N LEU A 343 17.10 -6.72 -4.22
CA LEU A 343 16.78 -7.71 -3.19
C LEU A 343 17.83 -8.82 -3.04
N THR A 344 18.68 -9.00 -4.05
CA THR A 344 19.77 -9.98 -4.02
C THR A 344 21.05 -9.32 -3.52
N VAL A 345 21.30 -9.40 -2.22
CA VAL A 345 22.52 -8.93 -1.56
C VAL A 345 23.39 -10.14 -1.26
N ASN A 346 24.72 -10.02 -1.14
CA ASN A 346 25.65 -11.08 -0.72
C ASN A 346 25.84 -12.27 -1.68
N LEU A 347 25.72 -12.07 -2.99
CA LEU A 347 26.02 -13.14 -3.97
C LEU A 347 27.53 -13.46 -4.15
N GLY A 348 28.41 -12.93 -3.32
CA GLY A 348 29.85 -13.04 -3.55
C GLY A 348 30.35 -12.22 -4.78
N ILE A 349 29.46 -11.48 -5.38
CA ILE A 349 29.71 -10.58 -6.49
C ILE A 349 30.26 -9.28 -5.89
N GLN A 350 31.49 -8.91 -6.24
CA GLN A 350 32.01 -7.58 -5.92
C GLN A 350 31.22 -6.55 -6.74
N MET A 351 30.19 -6.00 -6.15
CA MET A 351 29.42 -4.92 -6.74
C MET A 351 30.14 -3.60 -6.47
N ASN A 352 30.88 -3.12 -7.45
CA ASN A 352 31.49 -1.80 -7.41
C ASN A 352 30.42 -0.73 -7.65
N ASN A 353 29.63 -0.41 -6.61
CA ASN A 353 28.62 0.66 -6.58
C ASN A 353 27.96 0.94 -7.95
N PRO A 354 27.15 0.01 -8.49
CA PRO A 354 26.62 0.16 -9.85
C PRO A 354 25.78 1.42 -9.97
N SER A 355 26.00 2.18 -11.04
CA SER A 355 25.26 3.39 -11.32
C SER A 355 23.83 3.06 -11.77
N VAL A 356 22.86 3.81 -11.26
CA VAL A 356 21.47 3.81 -11.69
C VAL A 356 21.19 5.06 -12.51
N VAL A 357 20.61 4.87 -13.70
CA VAL A 357 20.19 5.96 -14.59
C VAL A 357 18.68 5.92 -14.77
N VAL A 358 18.04 7.09 -14.67
CA VAL A 358 16.59 7.23 -14.79
C VAL A 358 16.22 7.96 -16.08
N SER A 359 15.23 7.42 -16.80
CA SER A 359 14.61 8.05 -17.96
C SER A 359 13.09 7.98 -17.87
N ILE A 360 12.37 8.83 -18.60
CA ILE A 360 10.92 8.80 -18.67
C ILE A 360 10.49 8.25 -20.03
N LEU A 361 9.56 7.29 -20.01
CA LEU A 361 9.03 6.61 -21.18
C LEU A 361 7.56 6.92 -21.38
N SER A 362 7.14 7.08 -22.63
CA SER A 362 5.73 7.09 -23.04
C SER A 362 5.12 5.68 -22.98
N GLU A 363 3.82 5.57 -23.21
CA GLU A 363 3.14 4.29 -23.27
C GLU A 363 3.73 3.35 -24.32
N SER A 364 3.89 3.82 -25.56
CA SER A 364 4.46 3.02 -26.65
C SER A 364 5.89 2.56 -26.36
N GLN A 365 6.72 3.43 -25.78
CA GLN A 365 8.08 3.07 -25.37
C GLN A 365 8.08 2.07 -24.22
N SER A 366 7.17 2.20 -23.26
CA SER A 366 7.03 1.26 -22.13
C SER A 366 6.61 -0.12 -22.60
N GLN A 367 5.69 -0.20 -23.57
CA GLN A 367 5.27 -1.46 -24.19
C GLN A 367 6.42 -2.11 -24.99
N ALA A 368 7.16 -1.32 -25.79
CA ALA A 368 8.33 -1.79 -26.52
C ALA A 368 9.45 -2.27 -25.57
N GLN A 369 9.65 -1.60 -24.43
CA GLN A 369 10.60 -2.01 -23.41
C GLN A 369 10.22 -3.36 -22.78
N GLN A 370 8.93 -3.60 -22.52
CA GLN A 370 8.47 -4.88 -21.98
C GLN A 370 8.70 -6.03 -22.96
N GLN A 371 8.56 -5.78 -24.26
CA GLN A 371 8.84 -6.78 -25.29
C GLN A 371 10.36 -7.07 -25.43
N ASN A 372 11.21 -6.07 -25.20
CA ASN A 372 12.66 -6.16 -25.28
C ASN A 372 13.30 -6.30 -23.89
N HIS A 373 13.10 -7.45 -23.23
CA HIS A 373 13.61 -7.69 -21.87
C HIS A 373 15.14 -7.56 -21.71
N LEU A 374 15.91 -7.79 -22.78
CA LEU A 374 17.36 -7.91 -22.72
C LEU A 374 18.12 -6.58 -22.89
N LYS A 375 17.52 -5.56 -23.51
CA LYS A 375 18.19 -4.29 -23.78
C LYS A 375 17.28 -3.12 -23.44
N PRO A 376 17.65 -2.28 -22.46
CA PRO A 376 16.89 -1.08 -22.17
C PRO A 376 16.92 -0.09 -23.32
N LEU A 377 15.78 0.56 -23.60
CA LEU A 377 15.66 1.61 -24.61
C LEU A 377 16.54 2.82 -24.25
N ASP A 378 17.19 3.39 -25.25
CA ASP A 378 18.01 4.58 -25.11
C ASP A 378 17.20 5.87 -25.34
N GLU A 379 16.07 5.79 -26.07
CA GLU A 379 15.19 6.92 -26.31
C GLU A 379 14.30 7.20 -25.09
N ALA A 380 14.22 8.48 -24.72
CA ALA A 380 13.36 8.95 -23.64
C ALA A 380 12.33 9.96 -24.15
N SER A 381 11.14 9.95 -23.55
CA SER A 381 10.06 10.92 -23.82
C SER A 381 10.23 12.24 -23.08
N GLY A 382 11.34 12.47 -22.39
CA GLY A 382 11.58 13.73 -21.69
C GLY A 382 12.98 13.84 -21.11
N GLU A 383 13.27 15.00 -20.54
CA GLU A 383 14.55 15.33 -19.92
C GLU A 383 14.36 15.41 -18.39
N ILE A 384 15.12 14.58 -17.66
CA ILE A 384 15.15 14.58 -16.19
C ILE A 384 16.54 15.04 -15.76
N LEU A 385 16.61 16.06 -14.93
CA LEU A 385 17.84 16.52 -14.29
C LEU A 385 18.11 15.70 -13.03
N ASN A 386 19.40 15.54 -12.66
CA ASN A 386 19.84 14.74 -11.50
C ASN A 386 19.31 13.30 -11.52
N ASN A 387 19.29 12.72 -12.71
CA ASN A 387 18.69 11.41 -12.98
C ASN A 387 19.65 10.23 -12.80
N THR A 388 20.78 10.43 -12.12
CA THR A 388 21.79 9.41 -11.86
C THR A 388 22.12 9.31 -10.40
N GLY A 389 22.38 8.10 -9.92
CA GLY A 389 22.81 7.80 -8.56
C GLY A 389 23.50 6.45 -8.51
N ASN A 390 24.07 6.07 -7.37
CA ASN A 390 24.72 4.78 -7.19
C ASN A 390 23.93 3.92 -6.22
N LEU A 391 23.94 2.60 -6.46
CA LEU A 391 23.47 1.63 -5.48
C LEU A 391 24.50 1.53 -4.36
N GLU A 392 24.07 1.81 -3.14
CA GLU A 392 24.91 1.80 -1.95
C GLU A 392 24.32 0.85 -0.90
N MET A 393 25.21 0.13 -0.20
CA MET A 393 24.82 -0.71 0.92
C MET A 393 24.55 0.16 2.14
N GLN A 394 23.29 0.21 2.56
CA GLN A 394 22.91 0.88 3.80
C GLN A 394 23.26 0.00 5.00
N GLN A 395 24.20 0.43 5.81
CA GLN A 395 24.73 -0.38 6.92
C GLN A 395 23.70 -0.68 8.01
N SER A 396 22.74 0.24 8.25
CA SER A 396 21.70 0.08 9.27
C SER A 396 20.66 -0.99 8.92
N THR A 397 20.25 -1.05 7.66
CA THR A 397 19.16 -1.93 7.18
C THR A 397 19.64 -3.12 6.37
N ARG A 398 20.91 -3.12 5.94
CA ARG A 398 21.49 -4.09 5.00
C ARG A 398 20.79 -4.12 3.65
N HIS A 399 20.23 -2.97 3.23
CA HIS A 399 19.60 -2.83 1.92
C HIS A 399 20.60 -2.28 0.92
N LEU A 400 20.66 -2.88 -0.26
CA LEU A 400 21.38 -2.32 -1.41
C LEU A 400 20.41 -1.45 -2.21
N SER A 401 20.49 -0.13 -2.02
CA SER A 401 19.52 0.81 -2.59
C SER A 401 20.16 2.07 -3.15
N CYS A 402 19.46 2.69 -4.10
CA CYS A 402 19.80 4.02 -4.64
C CYS A 402 18.66 4.98 -4.36
N ASN A 403 18.92 6.02 -3.58
CA ASN A 403 17.94 7.04 -3.23
C ASN A 403 18.18 8.30 -4.07
N LEU A 404 17.32 8.53 -5.03
CA LEU A 404 17.36 9.65 -5.97
C LEU A 404 16.43 10.77 -5.47
N ARG A 405 16.97 11.71 -4.67
CA ARG A 405 16.19 12.70 -3.91
C ARG A 405 15.83 13.99 -4.64
N ASN A 406 16.60 14.39 -5.65
CA ASN A 406 16.50 15.72 -6.27
C ASN A 406 16.30 15.66 -7.79
N MET A 407 15.61 14.64 -8.28
CA MET A 407 15.25 14.55 -9.68
C MET A 407 14.30 15.68 -10.06
N GLN A 408 14.40 16.21 -11.28
CA GLN A 408 13.49 17.24 -11.78
C GLN A 408 13.16 16.98 -13.25
N LEU A 409 11.88 16.82 -13.56
CA LEU A 409 11.41 16.69 -14.94
C LEU A 409 11.37 18.07 -15.59
N LYS A 410 12.30 18.33 -16.52
CA LYS A 410 12.43 19.64 -17.18
C LYS A 410 11.56 19.76 -18.42
N LYS A 411 11.54 18.71 -19.25
CA LYS A 411 10.77 18.66 -20.50
C LYS A 411 10.10 17.31 -20.65
N ILE A 412 8.96 17.31 -21.33
CA ILE A 412 8.23 16.11 -21.73
C ILE A 412 7.86 16.21 -23.22
N LYS A 413 8.12 15.15 -23.97
CA LYS A 413 7.63 14.97 -25.34
C LYS A 413 6.33 14.17 -25.25
N ARG A 414 5.24 14.74 -25.69
CA ARG A 414 3.94 14.08 -25.71
C ARG A 414 3.71 13.43 -27.07
N ALA A 415 2.93 12.35 -27.06
CA ALA A 415 2.46 11.76 -28.32
C ALA A 415 1.60 12.74 -29.10
N GLU A 416 1.67 12.67 -30.43
CA GLU A 416 0.73 13.40 -31.29
C GLU A 416 -0.70 12.88 -31.03
N LYS A 417 -1.58 13.79 -30.63
CA LYS A 417 -2.95 13.42 -30.26
C LYS A 417 -3.74 13.00 -31.50
N LYS A 418 -4.28 11.79 -31.45
CA LYS A 418 -5.29 11.30 -32.38
C LYS A 418 -6.66 11.40 -31.74
N GLY A 419 -7.43 12.47 -32.00
CA GLY A 419 -8.80 12.61 -31.54
C GLY A 419 -8.99 13.39 -30.22
N THR A 420 -9.95 12.97 -29.40
CA THR A 420 -10.40 13.65 -28.17
C THR A 420 -9.59 13.32 -26.90
N GLU A 421 -8.44 12.66 -27.04
CA GLU A 421 -7.60 12.28 -25.90
C GLU A 421 -7.09 13.50 -25.14
N SER A 422 -7.26 13.47 -23.83
CA SER A 422 -6.79 14.54 -22.94
C SER A 422 -5.33 14.32 -22.54
N VAL A 423 -4.62 15.42 -22.30
CA VAL A 423 -3.26 15.40 -21.70
C VAL A 423 -3.24 14.67 -20.36
N MET A 424 -4.35 14.68 -19.62
CA MET A 424 -4.48 14.05 -18.32
C MET A 424 -4.71 12.52 -18.39
N ASP A 425 -5.01 11.99 -19.56
CA ASP A 425 -5.14 10.54 -19.78
C ASP A 425 -3.82 9.91 -20.18
N GLU A 426 -2.84 10.70 -20.64
CA GLU A 426 -1.54 10.23 -21.12
C GLU A 426 -0.68 9.81 -19.93
N LYS A 427 -0.33 8.51 -19.91
CA LYS A 427 0.49 7.90 -18.88
C LYS A 427 1.95 7.76 -19.32
N PHE A 428 2.84 7.94 -18.38
CA PHE A 428 4.29 7.74 -18.53
C PHE A 428 4.78 6.78 -17.43
N ALA A 429 5.99 6.24 -17.59
CA ALA A 429 6.70 5.55 -16.52
C ALA A 429 8.13 6.06 -16.42
N LEU A 430 8.68 6.07 -15.21
CA LEU A 430 10.11 6.22 -15.03
C LEU A 430 10.77 4.85 -15.18
N LEU A 431 11.77 4.77 -16.06
CA LEU A 431 12.59 3.59 -16.25
C LEU A 431 13.91 3.79 -15.52
N PHE A 432 14.18 2.93 -14.54
CA PHE A 432 15.44 2.85 -13.80
C PHE A 432 16.30 1.76 -14.42
N LYS A 433 17.52 2.08 -14.81
CA LYS A 433 18.45 1.16 -15.47
C LYS A 433 19.75 1.06 -14.67
N SER A 434 20.29 -0.15 -14.56
CA SER A 434 21.63 -0.40 -14.01
C SER A 434 22.29 -1.59 -14.69
N THR A 435 23.61 -1.73 -14.52
CA THR A 435 24.37 -2.86 -15.04
C THR A 435 25.25 -3.43 -13.95
N PHE A 436 25.11 -4.70 -13.68
CA PHE A 436 25.96 -5.45 -12.78
C PHE A 436 26.99 -6.24 -13.59
N GLN A 437 28.23 -6.22 -13.17
CA GLN A 437 29.29 -6.97 -13.80
C GLN A 437 30.06 -7.77 -12.76
N THR A 438 30.16 -9.07 -13.00
CA THR A 438 31.10 -9.96 -12.32
C THR A 438 32.25 -10.30 -13.26
N ALA A 439 33.18 -11.16 -12.86
CA ALA A 439 34.29 -11.55 -13.71
C ALA A 439 33.84 -12.18 -15.04
N ASP A 440 32.75 -12.91 -15.05
CA ASP A 440 32.27 -13.73 -16.17
C ASP A 440 30.84 -13.42 -16.65
N ILE A 441 30.05 -12.63 -15.87
CA ILE A 441 28.65 -12.32 -16.21
C ILE A 441 28.41 -10.82 -16.18
N ARG A 442 27.82 -10.29 -17.25
CA ARG A 442 27.27 -8.94 -17.31
C ARG A 442 25.74 -9.03 -17.35
N ILE A 443 25.07 -8.40 -16.36
CA ILE A 443 23.63 -8.41 -16.21
C ILE A 443 23.11 -6.97 -16.29
N ASN A 444 22.34 -6.68 -17.34
CA ASN A 444 21.60 -5.44 -17.43
C ASN A 444 20.27 -5.60 -16.71
N VAL A 445 19.99 -4.72 -15.77
CA VAL A 445 18.73 -4.70 -15.03
C VAL A 445 17.97 -3.41 -15.29
N TRP A 446 16.65 -3.51 -15.28
CA TRP A 446 15.80 -2.35 -15.38
C TRP A 446 14.45 -2.63 -14.68
N VAL A 447 13.82 -1.56 -14.21
CA VAL A 447 12.48 -1.60 -13.62
C VAL A 447 11.73 -0.32 -13.97
N MET A 448 10.43 -0.42 -14.21
CA MET A 448 9.55 0.73 -14.42
C MET A 448 8.79 1.09 -13.15
N SER A 449 8.59 2.38 -12.94
CA SER A 449 7.69 2.88 -11.89
C SER A 449 6.22 2.53 -12.19
N LEU A 450 5.36 2.71 -11.20
CA LEU A 450 3.93 2.85 -11.43
C LEU A 450 3.66 4.00 -12.41
N PRO A 451 2.50 4.02 -13.08
CA PRO A 451 2.15 5.08 -14.02
C PRO A 451 2.19 6.46 -13.38
N VAL A 452 2.67 7.41 -14.16
CA VAL A 452 2.78 8.82 -13.81
C VAL A 452 2.04 9.66 -14.85
N VAL A 453 1.26 10.64 -14.41
CA VAL A 453 0.66 11.66 -15.27
C VAL A 453 1.39 12.97 -15.05
N VAL A 454 1.83 13.59 -16.15
CA VAL A 454 2.56 14.87 -16.10
C VAL A 454 1.60 16.01 -16.36
N ILE A 455 1.50 16.97 -15.44
CA ILE A 455 0.65 18.15 -15.56
C ILE A 455 1.48 19.42 -15.76
N VAL A 456 0.87 20.42 -16.39
CA VAL A 456 1.45 21.77 -16.57
C VAL A 456 0.77 22.75 -15.61
N HIS A 457 -0.57 22.66 -15.50
CA HIS A 457 -1.39 23.57 -14.71
C HIS A 457 -2.13 22.82 -13.59
N GLY A 458 -2.36 23.46 -12.45
CA GLY A 458 -3.04 22.87 -11.30
C GLY A 458 -4.50 22.46 -11.55
N ASN A 459 -5.18 23.08 -12.52
CA ASN A 459 -6.54 22.67 -12.93
C ASN A 459 -6.61 21.29 -13.60
N GLN A 460 -5.47 20.73 -14.03
CA GLN A 460 -5.38 19.38 -14.60
C GLN A 460 -5.27 18.28 -13.51
N GLU A 461 -5.00 18.67 -12.28
CA GLU A 461 -4.76 17.74 -11.17
C GLU A 461 -5.94 16.78 -10.91
N PRO A 462 -7.22 17.24 -10.85
CA PRO A 462 -8.34 16.33 -10.57
C PRO A 462 -8.44 15.18 -11.57
N GLN A 463 -8.39 15.48 -12.87
CA GLN A 463 -8.50 14.48 -13.94
C GLN A 463 -7.28 13.55 -13.97
N SER A 464 -6.09 14.06 -13.67
CA SER A 464 -4.88 13.24 -13.57
C SER A 464 -4.99 12.24 -12.40
N TRP A 465 -5.57 12.66 -11.28
CA TRP A 465 -5.85 11.75 -10.17
C TRP A 465 -6.97 10.73 -10.50
N ALA A 466 -7.93 11.05 -11.40
CA ALA A 466 -8.86 10.04 -11.90
C ALA A 466 -8.11 8.89 -12.58
N THR A 467 -7.22 9.25 -13.53
CA THR A 467 -6.40 8.29 -14.29
C THR A 467 -5.56 7.41 -13.38
N ILE A 468 -4.87 8.01 -12.43
CA ILE A 468 -4.03 7.29 -11.47
C ILE A 468 -4.86 6.43 -10.51
N THR A 469 -5.98 6.96 -10.01
CA THR A 469 -6.84 6.21 -9.08
C THR A 469 -7.42 4.96 -9.72
N TRP A 470 -7.89 5.09 -10.96
CA TRP A 470 -8.40 3.97 -11.75
C TRP A 470 -7.32 2.93 -12.05
N ASP A 471 -6.15 3.39 -12.48
CA ASP A 471 -5.02 2.51 -12.79
C ASP A 471 -4.56 1.74 -11.54
N ASN A 472 -4.30 2.42 -10.43
CA ASN A 472 -3.89 1.80 -9.19
C ASN A 472 -4.93 0.79 -8.65
N ALA A 473 -6.23 1.10 -8.81
CA ALA A 473 -7.29 0.23 -8.30
C ALA A 473 -7.50 -1.02 -9.15
N PHE A 474 -7.37 -0.95 -10.48
CA PHE A 474 -7.89 -1.99 -11.38
C PHE A 474 -6.86 -2.58 -12.33
N SER A 475 -5.59 -2.22 -12.20
CA SER A 475 -4.52 -2.82 -13.02
C SER A 475 -4.15 -4.22 -12.54
N GLU A 476 -3.82 -5.11 -13.47
CA GLU A 476 -3.26 -6.43 -13.19
C GLU A 476 -1.73 -6.39 -13.09
N ILE A 477 -1.14 -7.32 -12.34
CA ILE A 477 0.30 -7.37 -12.08
C ILE A 477 1.12 -7.58 -13.37
N SER A 478 0.71 -8.51 -14.22
CA SER A 478 1.42 -8.92 -15.44
C SER A 478 0.86 -8.27 -16.71
N ARG A 479 0.22 -7.11 -16.58
CA ARG A 479 -0.40 -6.43 -17.72
C ARG A 479 0.60 -5.92 -18.75
N VAL A 480 0.11 -5.71 -19.97
CA VAL A 480 0.78 -4.82 -20.92
C VAL A 480 0.84 -3.40 -20.29
N PRO A 481 1.97 -2.70 -20.33
CA PRO A 481 2.10 -1.40 -19.67
C PRO A 481 0.94 -0.48 -19.98
N PHE A 482 0.35 0.08 -18.91
CA PHE A 482 -0.78 1.01 -18.91
C PHE A 482 -2.14 0.47 -19.35
N HIS A 483 -2.24 -0.80 -19.74
CA HIS A 483 -3.54 -1.40 -20.03
C HIS A 483 -4.33 -1.58 -18.72
N VAL A 484 -5.57 -1.10 -18.71
CA VAL A 484 -6.52 -1.25 -17.58
C VAL A 484 -7.90 -1.51 -18.17
N VAL A 485 -8.71 -2.28 -17.47
CA VAL A 485 -10.10 -2.58 -17.88
C VAL A 485 -10.95 -1.30 -17.93
N ASP A 486 -11.80 -1.19 -18.94
CA ASP A 486 -12.68 -0.02 -19.14
C ASP A 486 -13.93 -0.05 -18.26
N LYS A 487 -14.28 -1.19 -17.68
CA LYS A 487 -15.46 -1.38 -16.82
C LYS A 487 -15.12 -2.22 -15.62
N VAL A 488 -15.66 -1.85 -14.46
CA VAL A 488 -15.47 -2.55 -13.18
C VAL A 488 -16.79 -2.62 -12.42
N ASN A 489 -16.99 -3.62 -11.60
CA ASN A 489 -18.17 -3.70 -10.75
C ASN A 489 -18.15 -2.59 -9.70
N TRP A 490 -19.32 -2.04 -9.38
CA TRP A 490 -19.46 -0.95 -8.42
C TRP A 490 -18.88 -1.30 -7.04
N SER A 491 -19.01 -2.53 -6.60
CA SER A 491 -18.43 -2.99 -5.32
C SER A 491 -16.91 -2.74 -5.24
N HIS A 492 -16.18 -2.97 -6.33
CA HIS A 492 -14.75 -2.67 -6.39
C HIS A 492 -14.47 -1.17 -6.46
N MET A 493 -15.27 -0.44 -7.26
CA MET A 493 -15.15 1.01 -7.39
C MET A 493 -15.39 1.71 -6.05
N VAL A 494 -16.47 1.39 -5.35
CA VAL A 494 -16.81 2.02 -4.08
C VAL A 494 -15.77 1.74 -2.99
N SER A 495 -15.18 0.55 -3.00
CA SER A 495 -14.06 0.21 -2.11
C SER A 495 -12.84 1.09 -2.37
N ALA A 496 -12.48 1.30 -3.63
CA ALA A 496 -11.37 2.18 -4.02
C ALA A 496 -11.63 3.65 -3.65
N LEU A 497 -12.86 4.14 -3.84
CA LEU A 497 -13.26 5.50 -3.46
C LEU A 497 -13.22 5.69 -1.94
N ASN A 498 -13.75 4.73 -1.17
CA ASN A 498 -13.75 4.80 0.29
C ASN A 498 -12.32 4.76 0.85
N MET A 499 -11.47 3.90 0.32
CA MET A 499 -10.05 3.81 0.68
C MET A 499 -9.35 5.15 0.46
N LYS A 500 -9.52 5.74 -0.75
CA LYS A 500 -8.90 7.02 -1.09
C LYS A 500 -9.44 8.16 -0.22
N PHE A 501 -10.74 8.21 0.02
CA PHE A 501 -11.37 9.21 0.86
C PHE A 501 -10.88 9.11 2.32
N THR A 502 -10.85 7.90 2.87
CA THR A 502 -10.37 7.62 4.24
C THR A 502 -8.93 8.09 4.44
N CYS A 503 -8.04 7.72 3.52
CA CYS A 503 -6.63 8.11 3.58
C CYS A 503 -6.45 9.64 3.57
N GLN A 504 -7.22 10.34 2.74
CA GLN A 504 -7.09 11.79 2.59
C GLN A 504 -7.75 12.57 3.74
N THR A 505 -8.84 12.08 4.29
CA THR A 505 -9.71 12.84 5.22
C THR A 505 -9.69 12.34 6.66
N GLY A 506 -9.11 11.15 6.92
CA GLY A 506 -8.97 10.56 8.25
C GLY A 506 -10.17 9.71 8.71
N ARG A 507 -11.34 9.79 8.05
CA ARG A 507 -12.51 8.96 8.35
C ARG A 507 -13.14 8.44 7.06
N GLY A 508 -13.56 7.17 7.06
CA GLY A 508 -14.26 6.53 5.95
C GLY A 508 -15.70 7.01 5.76
N LEU A 509 -16.27 6.61 4.65
CA LEU A 509 -17.66 6.88 4.28
C LEU A 509 -18.58 5.86 4.96
N THR A 510 -19.75 6.31 5.42
CA THR A 510 -20.79 5.42 5.97
C THR A 510 -21.51 4.65 4.87
N ALA A 511 -22.23 3.58 5.22
CA ALA A 511 -23.03 2.83 4.26
C ALA A 511 -24.04 3.71 3.51
N GLU A 512 -24.67 4.68 4.20
CA GLU A 512 -25.56 5.67 3.58
C GLU A 512 -24.83 6.55 2.55
N ASN A 513 -23.62 7.00 2.88
CA ASN A 513 -22.78 7.77 1.97
C ASN A 513 -22.43 6.96 0.71
N LEU A 514 -22.02 5.69 0.89
CA LEU A 514 -21.66 4.80 -0.21
C LEU A 514 -22.86 4.49 -1.11
N TYR A 515 -24.04 4.30 -0.53
CA TYR A 515 -25.28 4.12 -1.28
C TYR A 515 -25.62 5.36 -2.11
N TYR A 516 -25.52 6.55 -1.53
CA TYR A 516 -25.76 7.80 -2.25
C TYR A 516 -24.75 8.04 -3.39
N LEU A 517 -23.48 7.67 -3.19
CA LEU A 517 -22.49 7.72 -4.27
C LEU A 517 -22.89 6.80 -5.44
N CYS A 518 -23.48 5.64 -5.14
CA CYS A 518 -24.01 4.74 -6.16
C CYS A 518 -25.16 5.38 -6.97
N GLU A 519 -26.16 5.93 -6.29
CA GLU A 519 -27.26 6.65 -6.96
C GLU A 519 -26.74 7.78 -7.86
N LYS A 520 -25.74 8.51 -7.39
CA LYS A 520 -25.12 9.61 -8.13
C LYS A 520 -24.36 9.13 -9.36
N ALA A 521 -23.56 8.06 -9.23
CA ALA A 521 -22.77 7.49 -10.33
C ALA A 521 -23.66 6.92 -11.45
N PHE A 522 -24.73 6.21 -11.07
CA PHE A 522 -25.62 5.56 -12.04
C PHE A 522 -26.83 6.41 -12.46
N ARG A 523 -26.97 7.62 -11.90
CA ARG A 523 -28.02 8.57 -12.27
C ARG A 523 -29.44 8.01 -12.11
N THR A 524 -29.64 7.15 -11.11
CA THR A 524 -30.91 6.47 -10.86
C THR A 524 -31.19 6.35 -9.36
N THR A 525 -32.48 6.48 -9.01
CA THR A 525 -33.00 6.31 -7.64
C THR A 525 -33.75 4.98 -7.46
N VAL A 526 -33.66 4.07 -8.43
CA VAL A 526 -34.42 2.81 -8.42
C VAL A 526 -33.72 1.76 -7.54
N ASN A 527 -34.50 1.01 -6.73
CA ASN A 527 -34.02 -0.14 -5.95
C ASN A 527 -33.45 -1.24 -6.86
N PHE A 528 -32.14 -1.30 -6.96
CA PHE A 528 -31.38 -2.36 -7.62
C PHE A 528 -30.23 -2.79 -6.68
N ASP A 529 -29.71 -4.02 -6.87
CA ASP A 529 -28.51 -4.43 -6.18
C ASP A 529 -27.31 -3.68 -6.79
N PRO A 530 -26.68 -2.76 -6.02
CA PRO A 530 -25.57 -1.96 -6.55
C PRO A 530 -24.31 -2.78 -6.83
N ASN A 531 -24.17 -3.97 -6.21
CA ASN A 531 -22.90 -4.70 -6.19
C ASN A 531 -22.50 -5.27 -7.55
N ASP A 532 -23.47 -5.71 -8.35
CA ASP A 532 -23.22 -6.36 -9.64
C ASP A 532 -23.22 -5.40 -10.84
N ARG A 533 -23.50 -4.10 -10.63
CA ARG A 533 -23.57 -3.16 -11.73
C ARG A 533 -22.21 -2.65 -12.16
N PRO A 534 -21.82 -2.82 -13.44
CA PRO A 534 -20.56 -2.28 -13.93
C PRO A 534 -20.63 -0.78 -14.16
N ILE A 535 -19.62 -0.05 -13.72
CA ILE A 535 -19.36 1.35 -14.07
C ILE A 535 -18.22 1.42 -15.08
N SER A 536 -18.40 2.24 -16.14
CA SER A 536 -17.35 2.46 -17.13
C SER A 536 -16.44 3.63 -16.75
N TRP A 537 -15.21 3.61 -17.29
CA TRP A 537 -14.29 4.75 -17.22
C TRP A 537 -14.94 6.07 -17.67
N SER A 538 -15.74 6.01 -18.76
CA SER A 538 -16.44 7.17 -19.28
C SER A 538 -17.45 7.74 -18.28
N GLN A 539 -18.30 6.89 -17.68
CA GLN A 539 -19.26 7.30 -16.65
C GLN A 539 -18.55 7.86 -15.40
N PHE A 540 -17.39 7.31 -15.04
CA PHE A 540 -16.63 7.73 -13.88
C PHE A 540 -16.08 9.14 -14.02
N CYS A 541 -15.41 9.48 -15.14
CA CYS A 541 -14.65 10.72 -15.22
C CYS A 541 -14.74 11.50 -16.55
N LYS A 542 -15.57 11.06 -17.53
CA LYS A 542 -15.69 11.77 -18.82
C LYS A 542 -17.07 12.35 -19.04
N GLU A 543 -18.11 11.65 -18.66
CA GLU A 543 -19.48 12.09 -18.86
C GLU A 543 -19.91 13.05 -17.74
N PRO A 544 -20.40 14.25 -18.06
CA PRO A 544 -20.98 15.14 -17.06
C PRO A 544 -22.17 14.50 -16.33
N LEU A 545 -22.35 14.84 -15.07
CA LEU A 545 -23.56 14.50 -14.32
C LEU A 545 -24.80 15.20 -14.93
N PRO A 546 -26.02 14.63 -14.80
CA PRO A 546 -27.24 15.24 -15.31
C PRO A 546 -27.38 16.69 -14.81
N GLU A 547 -27.68 17.62 -15.74
CA GLU A 547 -27.83 19.05 -15.48
C GLU A 547 -26.58 19.71 -14.81
N ARG A 548 -25.39 19.13 -14.97
CA ARG A 548 -24.14 19.65 -14.43
C ARG A 548 -23.08 19.73 -15.54
N THR A 549 -22.09 20.60 -15.32
CA THR A 549 -20.93 20.78 -16.20
C THR A 549 -19.72 19.96 -15.78
N PHE A 550 -19.83 19.20 -14.69
CA PHE A 550 -18.76 18.42 -14.10
C PHE A 550 -19.11 16.93 -14.02
N THR A 551 -18.08 16.09 -14.01
CA THR A 551 -18.21 14.62 -13.94
C THR A 551 -18.45 14.13 -12.50
N PHE A 552 -18.77 12.83 -12.34
CA PHE A 552 -18.86 12.20 -11.02
C PHE A 552 -17.54 12.32 -10.26
N TRP A 553 -16.40 12.08 -10.94
CA TRP A 553 -15.09 12.19 -10.30
C TRP A 553 -14.74 13.62 -9.90
N ASP A 554 -14.98 14.62 -10.75
CA ASP A 554 -14.71 16.02 -10.42
C ASP A 554 -15.42 16.44 -9.15
N TRP A 555 -16.69 16.05 -9.02
CA TRP A 555 -17.49 16.33 -7.83
C TRP A 555 -16.95 15.61 -6.60
N PHE A 556 -16.70 14.30 -6.69
CA PHE A 556 -16.15 13.50 -5.57
C PHE A 556 -14.78 14.02 -5.12
N TYR A 557 -13.88 14.29 -6.07
CA TYR A 557 -12.54 14.80 -5.78
C TYR A 557 -12.59 16.17 -5.12
N ALA A 558 -13.44 17.08 -5.59
CA ALA A 558 -13.60 18.41 -5.02
C ALA A 558 -14.10 18.37 -3.57
N VAL A 559 -15.07 17.47 -3.26
CA VAL A 559 -15.55 17.24 -1.88
C VAL A 559 -14.44 16.65 -1.01
N MET A 560 -13.73 15.64 -1.50
CA MET A 560 -12.61 15.04 -0.77
C MET A 560 -11.52 16.08 -0.45
N LYS A 561 -11.17 16.92 -1.43
CA LYS A 561 -10.19 18.00 -1.27
C LYS A 561 -10.67 19.03 -0.24
N LEU A 562 -11.93 19.49 -0.34
CA LEU A 562 -12.52 20.40 0.65
C LEU A 562 -12.45 19.80 2.05
N THR A 563 -12.82 18.53 2.20
CA THR A 563 -12.83 17.83 3.49
C THR A 563 -11.43 17.73 4.07
N ARG A 564 -10.43 17.35 3.26
CA ARG A 564 -9.03 17.30 3.66
C ARG A 564 -8.49 18.65 4.14
N ASP A 565 -8.73 19.69 3.32
CA ASP A 565 -8.05 20.98 3.48
C ASP A 565 -8.74 21.89 4.52
N GLN A 566 -10.08 21.78 4.70
CA GLN A 566 -10.87 22.72 5.49
C GLN A 566 -11.77 22.09 6.57
N LEU A 567 -12.16 20.82 6.40
CA LEU A 567 -13.19 20.19 7.22
C LEU A 567 -12.72 18.95 7.96
N ARG A 568 -11.41 18.65 7.95
CA ARG A 568 -10.85 17.39 8.46
C ARG A 568 -11.25 17.11 9.91
N GLY A 569 -11.13 18.10 10.81
CA GLY A 569 -11.50 17.95 12.22
C GLY A 569 -12.99 17.58 12.39
N PRO A 570 -13.92 18.44 11.97
CA PRO A 570 -15.35 18.14 12.06
C PRO A 570 -15.77 16.85 11.35
N TRP A 571 -15.09 16.49 10.25
CA TRP A 571 -15.33 15.23 9.54
C TRP A 571 -14.89 14.02 10.37
N THR A 572 -13.68 14.07 10.94
CA THR A 572 -13.12 12.95 11.72
C THR A 572 -13.93 12.70 12.99
N GLU A 573 -14.44 13.74 13.64
CA GLU A 573 -15.31 13.66 14.81
C GLU A 573 -16.76 13.26 14.49
N GLY A 574 -17.12 13.09 13.22
CA GLY A 574 -18.46 12.64 12.84
C GLY A 574 -19.53 13.74 12.81
N LEU A 575 -19.14 15.02 12.91
CA LEU A 575 -20.07 16.15 12.95
C LEU A 575 -20.68 16.51 11.58
N ILE A 576 -20.19 15.89 10.52
CA ILE A 576 -20.70 16.09 9.15
C ILE A 576 -21.30 14.77 8.67
N ILE A 577 -22.58 14.76 8.30
CA ILE A 577 -23.27 13.59 7.76
C ILE A 577 -22.65 13.17 6.43
N GLY A 578 -22.30 14.15 5.58
CA GLY A 578 -21.56 13.90 4.36
C GLY A 578 -22.44 13.76 3.11
N PHE A 579 -22.29 12.64 2.41
CA PHE A 579 -22.97 12.37 1.14
C PHE A 579 -24.39 11.84 1.40
N ILE A 580 -25.37 12.74 1.37
CA ILE A 580 -26.80 12.44 1.34
C ILE A 580 -27.51 13.39 0.40
N ASN A 581 -28.61 12.98 -0.22
CA ASN A 581 -29.39 13.85 -1.09
C ASN A 581 -30.23 14.86 -0.29
N LYS A 582 -30.70 15.90 -0.98
CA LYS A 582 -31.49 16.98 -0.36
C LYS A 582 -32.75 16.44 0.31
N ARG A 583 -33.48 15.53 -0.32
CA ARG A 583 -34.73 14.96 0.19
C ARG A 583 -34.48 14.12 1.45
N GLN A 584 -33.45 13.26 1.48
CA GLN A 584 -33.09 12.49 2.67
C GLN A 584 -32.70 13.40 3.85
N ALA A 585 -32.00 14.51 3.59
CA ALA A 585 -31.67 15.47 4.61
C ALA A 585 -32.93 16.16 5.18
N GLU A 586 -33.88 16.54 4.32
CA GLU A 586 -35.18 17.08 4.71
C GLU A 586 -36.00 16.07 5.53
N GLU A 587 -36.11 14.82 5.08
CA GLU A 587 -36.80 13.73 5.79
C GLU A 587 -36.24 13.48 7.20
N LYS A 588 -34.89 13.51 7.35
CA LYS A 588 -34.25 13.38 8.67
C LYS A 588 -34.57 14.58 9.58
N LEU A 589 -34.51 15.78 9.06
CA LEU A 589 -34.74 17.01 9.85
C LEU A 589 -36.21 17.22 10.21
N LEU A 590 -37.17 16.83 9.37
CA LEU A 590 -38.62 16.97 9.65
C LEU A 590 -39.07 16.17 10.88
N GLN A 591 -38.28 15.17 11.30
CA GLN A 591 -38.57 14.38 12.51
C GLN A 591 -37.93 14.99 13.77
N CYS A 592 -37.20 16.11 13.63
CA CYS A 592 -36.45 16.73 14.71
C CYS A 592 -37.11 18.02 15.22
N PRO A 593 -36.84 18.44 16.44
CA PRO A 593 -37.34 19.71 16.98
C PRO A 593 -36.74 20.91 16.23
N PRO A 594 -37.46 22.08 16.25
CA PRO A 594 -36.92 23.34 15.72
C PRO A 594 -35.54 23.68 16.26
N GLY A 595 -34.66 24.22 15.42
CA GLY A 595 -33.27 24.50 15.73
C GLY A 595 -32.30 23.33 15.54
N THR A 596 -32.80 22.14 15.21
CA THR A 596 -31.90 21.03 14.81
C THR A 596 -31.36 21.28 13.41
N PHE A 597 -30.04 21.15 13.25
CA PHE A 597 -29.34 21.36 11.99
C PHE A 597 -28.44 20.18 11.63
N LEU A 598 -28.12 20.07 10.34
CA LEU A 598 -27.16 19.09 9.83
C LEU A 598 -26.25 19.69 8.76
N LEU A 599 -25.16 19.02 8.49
CA LEU A 599 -24.16 19.38 7.49
C LEU A 599 -24.08 18.28 6.42
N ARG A 600 -24.29 18.64 5.16
CA ARG A 600 -24.22 17.74 4.02
C ARG A 600 -23.35 18.31 2.89
N PHE A 601 -22.75 17.44 2.08
CA PHE A 601 -22.04 17.88 0.88
C PHE A 601 -23.04 18.29 -0.21
N SER A 602 -22.70 19.36 -0.93
CA SER A 602 -23.55 19.88 -2.00
C SER A 602 -23.57 18.98 -3.23
N ASP A 603 -24.73 18.89 -3.87
CA ASP A 603 -24.93 18.21 -5.15
C ASP A 603 -24.74 19.13 -6.37
N SER A 604 -24.84 20.44 -6.15
CA SER A 604 -24.90 21.45 -7.20
C SER A 604 -23.58 22.17 -7.41
N GLU A 605 -22.73 22.19 -6.37
CA GLU A 605 -21.46 22.92 -6.37
C GLU A 605 -20.28 21.98 -6.18
N LEU A 606 -19.18 22.24 -6.90
CA LEU A 606 -17.92 21.51 -6.72
C LEU A 606 -17.28 21.86 -5.39
N GLY A 607 -17.12 20.83 -4.52
CA GLY A 607 -16.50 21.01 -3.22
C GLY A 607 -17.27 21.98 -2.34
N GLY A 608 -18.61 21.82 -2.26
CA GLY A 608 -19.48 22.62 -1.42
C GLY A 608 -20.03 21.82 -0.24
N ILE A 609 -20.23 22.48 0.90
CA ILE A 609 -20.94 21.98 2.08
C ILE A 609 -22.13 22.90 2.41
N THR A 610 -23.27 22.32 2.72
CA THR A 610 -24.53 23.03 3.00
C THR A 610 -24.92 22.80 4.45
N ILE A 611 -25.36 23.84 5.12
CA ILE A 611 -26.02 23.81 6.44
C ILE A 611 -27.52 23.82 6.21
N ALA A 612 -28.23 22.86 6.78
CA ALA A 612 -29.68 22.77 6.76
C ALA A 612 -30.22 22.72 8.20
N TRP A 613 -31.33 23.39 8.50
CA TRP A 613 -31.94 23.36 9.84
C TRP A 613 -33.46 23.38 9.78
N VAL A 614 -34.08 22.97 10.90
CA VAL A 614 -35.53 23.09 11.12
C VAL A 614 -35.83 24.50 11.63
N GLU A 615 -36.61 25.27 10.88
CA GLU A 615 -36.98 26.62 11.27
C GLU A 615 -38.05 26.61 12.36
N ASN A 616 -37.95 27.56 13.31
CA ASN A 616 -38.93 27.76 14.37
C ASN A 616 -40.15 28.54 13.85
N ALA A 617 -41.01 27.88 13.09
CA ALA A 617 -42.22 28.44 12.53
C ALA A 617 -43.47 27.62 12.95
N PRO A 618 -44.68 28.13 12.84
CA PRO A 618 -45.91 27.38 13.17
C PRO A 618 -46.04 26.07 12.43
N ASN A 619 -45.50 26.00 11.23
CA ASN A 619 -45.32 24.75 10.44
C ASN A 619 -43.80 24.53 10.28
N PRO A 620 -43.22 23.40 10.70
CA PRO A 620 -41.81 23.17 10.55
C PRO A 620 -41.39 23.20 9.09
N GLN A 621 -40.52 24.12 8.75
CA GLN A 621 -39.93 24.25 7.39
C GLN A 621 -38.44 23.98 7.50
N ILE A 622 -37.87 23.36 6.44
CA ILE A 622 -36.44 23.13 6.36
C ILE A 622 -35.81 24.24 5.53
N VAL A 623 -34.90 24.98 6.15
CA VAL A 623 -34.08 26.00 5.48
C VAL A 623 -32.74 25.40 5.12
N MET A 624 -32.28 25.63 3.89
CA MET A 624 -30.94 25.23 3.42
C MET A 624 -30.20 26.44 2.90
N LEU A 625 -28.98 26.64 3.42
CA LEU A 625 -28.12 27.71 2.92
C LEU A 625 -27.52 27.34 1.56
N GLN A 626 -27.10 28.38 0.82
CA GLN A 626 -26.22 28.19 -0.34
C GLN A 626 -24.94 27.48 0.11
N PRO A 627 -24.39 26.57 -0.71
CA PRO A 627 -23.19 25.83 -0.34
C PRO A 627 -21.98 26.72 -0.13
N PHE A 628 -21.25 26.47 0.96
CA PHE A 628 -19.95 27.07 1.20
C PHE A 628 -18.87 26.25 0.52
N CYS A 629 -18.02 26.90 -0.27
CA CYS A 629 -16.90 26.34 -0.97
C CYS A 629 -15.55 26.72 -0.33
N SER A 630 -14.45 26.18 -0.81
CA SER A 630 -13.11 26.44 -0.26
C SER A 630 -12.75 27.91 -0.13
N LYS A 631 -13.21 28.76 -1.06
CA LYS A 631 -13.01 30.22 -1.01
C LYS A 631 -13.68 30.88 0.20
N ASP A 632 -14.85 30.38 0.57
CA ASP A 632 -15.61 30.89 1.70
C ASP A 632 -14.94 30.61 3.04
N PHE A 633 -14.25 29.48 3.15
CA PHE A 633 -13.51 29.10 4.36
C PHE A 633 -12.20 29.87 4.52
N GLY A 634 -11.63 30.41 3.44
CA GLY A 634 -10.54 31.38 3.52
C GLY A 634 -10.92 32.69 4.20
N ILE A 635 -12.22 33.05 4.17
CA ILE A 635 -12.77 34.25 4.82
C ILE A 635 -13.19 33.96 6.26
N ARG A 636 -13.92 32.83 6.50
CA ARG A 636 -14.45 32.48 7.82
C ARG A 636 -14.62 30.97 7.94
N SER A 637 -14.11 30.41 9.05
CA SER A 637 -14.14 28.95 9.29
C SER A 637 -15.57 28.38 9.37
N LEU A 638 -15.72 27.07 9.18
CA LEU A 638 -17.01 26.39 9.34
C LEU A 638 -17.58 26.59 10.76
N GLY A 639 -16.74 26.40 11.79
CA GLY A 639 -17.14 26.58 13.18
C GLY A 639 -17.67 28.00 13.46
N ASP A 640 -16.97 29.02 12.98
CA ASP A 640 -17.41 30.40 13.16
C ASP A 640 -18.72 30.73 12.42
N ARG A 641 -18.91 30.14 11.21
CA ARG A 641 -20.17 30.31 10.47
C ARG A 641 -21.35 29.68 11.22
N ILE A 642 -21.14 28.49 11.82
CA ILE A 642 -22.15 27.82 12.64
C ILE A 642 -22.42 28.64 13.92
N LYS A 643 -21.38 29.23 14.54
CA LYS A 643 -21.50 30.10 15.68
C LYS A 643 -22.35 31.35 15.39
N ASP A 644 -22.20 31.92 14.19
CA ASP A 644 -22.93 33.10 13.75
C ASP A 644 -24.43 32.87 13.51
N LEU A 645 -24.85 31.60 13.33
CA LEU A 645 -26.24 31.23 13.08
C LEU A 645 -26.98 30.90 14.38
N PRO A 646 -27.79 31.84 14.93
CA PRO A 646 -28.55 31.60 16.16
C PRO A 646 -29.68 30.56 15.96
N GLN A 647 -30.12 30.34 14.72
CA GLN A 647 -31.14 29.38 14.37
C GLN A 647 -30.63 27.93 14.52
N CYS A 648 -29.34 27.70 14.42
CA CYS A 648 -28.71 26.40 14.63
C CYS A 648 -28.43 26.22 16.14
N VAL A 649 -29.19 25.32 16.79
CA VAL A 649 -29.11 25.07 18.25
C VAL A 649 -28.50 23.70 18.53
N THR A 650 -28.97 22.66 17.85
CA THR A 650 -28.61 21.27 18.08
C THR A 650 -28.18 20.62 16.78
N LEU A 651 -26.96 20.04 16.76
CA LEU A 651 -26.51 19.23 15.62
C LEU A 651 -27.22 17.88 15.63
N TYR A 652 -27.74 17.47 14.47
CA TYR A 652 -28.39 16.17 14.30
C TYR A 652 -27.45 15.01 14.72
N PRO A 653 -27.93 14.00 15.49
CA PRO A 653 -29.32 13.85 15.90
C PRO A 653 -29.71 14.74 17.09
N ASP A 654 -28.83 15.04 18.07
CA ASP A 654 -29.18 15.68 19.35
C ASP A 654 -27.98 16.32 20.08
N ILE A 655 -26.88 16.61 19.40
CA ILE A 655 -25.65 17.16 19.99
C ILE A 655 -25.77 18.71 20.08
N PRO A 656 -25.66 19.32 21.28
CA PRO A 656 -25.63 20.78 21.39
C PRO A 656 -24.55 21.39 20.50
N LYS A 657 -24.88 22.48 19.81
CA LYS A 657 -23.99 23.17 18.84
C LYS A 657 -22.60 23.47 19.43
N ASP A 658 -22.56 24.04 20.63
CA ASP A 658 -21.31 24.48 21.27
C ASP A 658 -20.48 23.28 21.78
N SER A 659 -21.12 22.15 22.10
CA SER A 659 -20.44 20.91 22.41
C SER A 659 -19.79 20.31 21.15
N ALA A 660 -20.46 20.39 20.01
CA ALA A 660 -19.98 19.87 18.75
C ALA A 660 -18.88 20.76 18.12
N PHE A 661 -19.07 22.08 18.12
CA PHE A 661 -18.22 23.00 17.35
C PHE A 661 -17.41 23.97 18.21
N GLY A 662 -17.53 23.96 19.54
CA GLY A 662 -16.84 24.89 20.41
C GLY A 662 -15.33 24.93 20.20
N ASN A 663 -14.70 23.78 19.99
CA ASN A 663 -13.26 23.66 19.71
C ASN A 663 -12.84 24.26 18.36
N TYR A 664 -13.79 24.49 17.46
CA TYR A 664 -13.57 25.02 16.11
C TYR A 664 -13.91 26.53 16.01
N TYR A 665 -14.29 27.16 17.10
CA TYR A 665 -14.52 28.60 17.13
C TYR A 665 -13.20 29.35 17.21
N SER A 666 -13.08 30.41 16.43
CA SER A 666 -11.92 31.31 16.55
C SER A 666 -11.88 31.94 17.91
N PRO A 667 -10.71 32.04 18.57
CA PRO A 667 -10.56 32.73 19.83
C PRO A 667 -10.95 34.22 19.68
N ILE A 668 -11.57 34.79 20.71
CA ILE A 668 -11.91 36.23 20.74
C ILE A 668 -10.59 36.97 20.87
N GLU A 669 -10.12 37.63 19.81
CA GLU A 669 -8.96 38.51 19.85
C GLU A 669 -9.33 39.70 20.75
N THR A 670 -8.80 39.75 21.98
CA THR A 670 -8.84 40.94 22.82
C THR A 670 -7.90 41.98 22.21
N THR A 671 -8.48 43.13 21.81
CA THR A 671 -7.78 44.23 21.18
C THR A 671 -6.64 44.78 22.08
N THR A 672 -5.41 44.51 21.68
CA THR A 672 -4.25 45.31 22.07
C THR A 672 -3.99 46.34 20.97
N ASN A 673 -4.13 47.63 21.26
CA ASN A 673 -3.79 48.77 20.38
C ASN A 673 -4.91 49.42 19.53
N GLY A 674 -6.16 49.50 19.99
CA GLY A 674 -7.11 50.49 19.40
C GLY A 674 -7.60 50.27 17.95
N TYR A 675 -7.10 49.25 17.23
CA TYR A 675 -7.59 48.88 15.91
C TYR A 675 -8.62 47.74 16.01
N VAL A 676 -9.86 48.04 15.62
CA VAL A 676 -10.94 47.03 15.51
C VAL A 676 -10.82 46.38 14.14
N LYS A 677 -10.41 45.09 14.10
CA LYS A 677 -10.41 44.30 12.89
C LYS A 677 -11.88 43.99 12.48
N PRO A 678 -12.36 44.34 11.28
CA PRO A 678 -13.73 44.07 10.90
C PRO A 678 -13.99 42.56 10.85
N ILE A 679 -14.98 42.08 11.61
CA ILE A 679 -15.40 40.67 11.61
C ILE A 679 -16.59 40.53 10.66
N LEU A 680 -16.44 39.73 9.57
CA LEU A 680 -17.53 39.34 8.70
C LEU A 680 -18.38 38.27 9.40
N LYS A 681 -19.67 38.53 9.64
CA LYS A 681 -20.63 37.56 10.20
C LYS A 681 -21.51 36.98 9.10
N THR A 682 -21.83 35.70 9.21
CA THR A 682 -22.83 35.06 8.36
C THR A 682 -24.22 35.43 8.89
N THR A 683 -25.05 36.09 8.07
CA THR A 683 -26.43 36.44 8.44
C THR A 683 -27.39 35.88 7.40
N VAL A 684 -28.55 35.40 7.86
CA VAL A 684 -29.66 35.01 7.00
C VAL A 684 -30.62 36.21 6.95
N PRO A 685 -31.02 36.71 5.76
CA PRO A 685 -31.99 37.78 5.67
C PRO A 685 -33.33 37.35 6.29
N ASP A 686 -33.87 38.16 7.19
CA ASP A 686 -35.24 37.98 7.74
C ASP A 686 -36.26 38.20 6.64
N ASP A 687 -37.16 37.25 6.42
CA ASP A 687 -38.26 37.37 5.44
C ASP A 687 -39.25 38.53 5.77
N THR A 688 -39.22 39.05 6.97
CA THR A 688 -40.02 40.21 7.40
C THR A 688 -39.67 41.48 6.65
N ASN A 689 -38.51 41.62 6.03
CA ASN A 689 -38.09 42.78 5.23
C ASN A 689 -38.35 42.63 3.73
N ARG A 690 -38.90 41.51 3.24
CA ARG A 690 -39.26 41.32 1.82
C ARG A 690 -40.52 42.10 1.39
N MET A 691 -41.33 42.60 2.30
CA MET A 691 -42.58 43.34 1.96
C MET A 691 -42.39 44.85 1.75
N LEU A 692 -41.18 45.39 1.82
CA LEU A 692 -40.93 46.86 1.67
C LEU A 692 -39.98 47.22 0.52
N SER A 693 -39.63 46.29 -0.38
CA SER A 693 -38.88 46.65 -1.56
C SER A 693 -39.80 46.74 -2.78
N ASN A 694 -39.86 47.96 -3.33
CA ASN A 694 -40.57 48.44 -4.50
C ASN A 694 -40.49 47.45 -5.70
N PRO A 695 -41.60 47.24 -6.45
CA PRO A 695 -41.66 46.28 -7.57
C PRO A 695 -41.07 46.80 -8.88
N ASN A 696 -40.10 47.68 -8.89
CA ASN A 696 -39.49 48.24 -10.09
C ASN A 696 -37.96 48.16 -10.11
N THR A 697 -37.42 46.98 -10.10
CA THR A 697 -36.02 46.74 -10.55
C THR A 697 -35.98 45.54 -11.46
N PRO A 698 -35.48 45.63 -12.69
CA PRO A 698 -35.44 44.50 -13.61
C PRO A 698 -34.45 43.45 -13.16
N GLN A 699 -34.90 42.20 -13.10
CA GLN A 699 -34.02 41.04 -12.99
C GLN A 699 -33.15 40.92 -14.26
N HIS A 700 -31.88 41.15 -14.15
CA HIS A 700 -30.90 40.71 -15.12
C HIS A 700 -30.16 39.48 -14.59
N SER A 701 -30.70 38.35 -14.99
CA SER A 701 -29.98 37.09 -15.03
C SER A 701 -29.42 36.92 -16.41
N SER A 702 -28.13 37.05 -16.60
CA SER A 702 -27.33 36.32 -17.60
C SER A 702 -25.89 36.83 -17.61
N TRP A 703 -24.99 36.08 -17.06
CA TRP A 703 -23.58 36.23 -17.38
C TRP A 703 -23.29 35.29 -18.55
N GLN A 704 -23.35 35.87 -19.78
CA GLN A 704 -22.75 35.27 -20.97
C GLN A 704 -21.27 35.70 -21.02
N SER A 705 -20.41 34.75 -21.29
CA SER A 705 -19.01 34.97 -21.64
C SER A 705 -18.90 35.76 -22.95
N PRO A 706 -18.01 36.75 -23.06
CA PRO A 706 -17.70 37.33 -24.36
C PRO A 706 -16.67 36.50 -25.12
N ASP A 707 -17.01 36.15 -26.31
CA ASP A 707 -16.16 35.60 -27.35
C ASP A 707 -15.13 36.61 -27.87
N HIS A 708 -14.05 36.07 -28.39
CA HIS A 708 -12.95 36.79 -29.03
C HIS A 708 -13.34 37.66 -30.21
N THR A 709 -12.85 38.90 -30.26
CA THR A 709 -12.29 39.47 -31.49
C THR A 709 -11.27 40.57 -31.17
N ARG A 710 -10.23 40.61 -32.00
CA ARG A 710 -9.07 41.51 -32.06
C ARG A 710 -9.46 42.99 -32.06
N ASP A 711 -8.66 43.84 -31.41
CA ASP A 711 -7.79 44.76 -32.13
C ASP A 711 -6.86 45.55 -31.19
N THR A 712 -5.72 45.88 -31.77
CA THR A 712 -4.57 46.63 -31.32
C THR A 712 -4.87 48.05 -30.90
N SER A 713 -4.34 48.52 -29.77
CA SER A 713 -3.54 49.75 -29.71
C SER A 713 -3.01 50.05 -28.27
N SER A 714 -1.78 50.43 -28.22
CA SER A 714 -0.92 50.91 -27.16
C SER A 714 -1.55 51.93 -26.22
N VAL A 715 -1.28 51.86 -24.91
CA VAL A 715 -0.78 52.97 -24.06
C VAL A 715 -0.06 52.41 -22.80
N GLN A 716 1.04 53.03 -22.50
CA GLN A 716 2.00 52.79 -21.45
C GLN A 716 1.51 53.09 -20.03
N SER A 717 2.18 52.39 -19.11
CA SER A 717 2.63 52.79 -17.76
C SER A 717 1.63 52.83 -16.60
N MET A 718 1.84 52.01 -15.65
CA MET A 718 2.45 52.27 -14.32
C MET A 718 2.33 51.04 -13.45
N VAL A 719 3.49 50.55 -13.01
CA VAL A 719 3.68 49.57 -11.95
C VAL A 719 3.48 50.27 -10.62
N PRO A 720 2.94 49.63 -9.59
CA PRO A 720 3.63 49.53 -8.34
C PRO A 720 3.96 48.09 -7.97
N GLU A 721 5.21 47.90 -7.68
CA GLU A 721 5.85 46.78 -7.00
C GLU A 721 5.30 46.55 -5.59
N TYR A 722 5.58 45.32 -5.14
CA TYR A 722 5.50 44.79 -3.79
C TYR A 722 4.20 44.11 -3.35
N LEU A 723 4.21 42.77 -3.56
CA LEU A 723 3.77 41.80 -2.56
C LEU A 723 4.65 40.55 -2.67
N PRO A 724 5.20 40.04 -1.54
CA PRO A 724 6.18 38.96 -1.57
C PRO A 724 5.53 37.60 -1.87
N SER A 725 6.27 36.81 -2.62
CA SER A 725 6.03 35.41 -2.91
C SER A 725 6.02 34.58 -1.63
N PHE A 726 4.92 33.92 -1.36
CA PHE A 726 4.88 32.78 -0.42
C PHE A 726 5.44 31.54 -1.12
N ASP A 727 6.76 31.42 -1.13
CA ASP A 727 7.50 30.19 -1.31
C ASP A 727 8.46 30.10 -0.13
N GLU A 728 8.07 29.31 0.85
CA GLU A 728 8.90 28.64 1.85
C GLU A 728 8.01 28.21 3.05
N MET A 729 7.33 27.10 2.90
CA MET A 729 6.97 26.28 4.06
C MET A 729 7.52 24.88 3.83
N ASN A 730 8.44 24.53 4.69
CA ASN A 730 9.15 23.25 4.71
C ASN A 730 8.18 22.06 4.76
N ASP A 731 8.28 21.19 3.76
CA ASP A 731 7.60 19.88 3.67
C ASP A 731 8.23 18.80 4.58
N ASP A 732 8.92 19.15 5.64
CA ASP A 732 9.70 18.18 6.46
C ASP A 732 8.91 17.55 7.64
N GLU A 733 7.63 17.86 7.86
CA GLU A 733 6.87 17.29 8.99
C GLU A 733 5.71 16.35 8.63
N LEU A 734 5.54 15.93 7.39
CA LEU A 734 4.43 15.02 7.01
C LEU A 734 4.88 13.61 6.58
N MET A 735 6.01 13.12 7.07
CA MET A 735 6.52 11.79 6.71
C MET A 735 6.68 10.82 7.88
N PHE A 736 6.02 11.00 9.01
CA PHE A 736 5.90 9.95 10.04
C PHE A 736 4.55 10.04 10.75
N GLY A 737 3.67 9.11 10.39
CA GLY A 737 2.42 8.80 11.07
C GLY A 737 1.73 7.62 10.39
#